data_68470bc84fdcb0a366a55903c5a662f9
#
_entry.id   68470bc84fdcb0a366a55903c5a662f9
#
_cell.length_a   1.000
_cell.length_b   1.000
_cell.length_c   1.000
_cell.angle_alpha   90.00
_cell.angle_beta   90.00
_cell.angle_gamma   90.00
#
_symmetry.space_group_name_H-M   'P 1'
#
loop_
_entity.id
_entity.type
_entity.pdbx_description
1 polymer ?
#
loop_
_entity_poly.entity_id
_entity_poly.type
_entity_poly.pdbx_seq_one_letter_code
_entity_poly.pdbx_strand_id
1 'polypeptide(L)'
;MNHLALLVFNQMRALLLFLLLSICSCVAVVQASTTEESVSLTITDSEGQTLPFASVVVESAGLTYTADAQGQLRLKLSLFSNKGTRLTVSYLGKATRSLTIAQDAIAKNKKINIALEDNNLYLKGVQVNATRTPIHSNSSILIQQNTIDNIQAYSMADIVQTLPGKAILNTDMHNASFLTLRSALQGDLQNPLDAYSRNKLNDYVRNAAFGIAYVVDGTPISNNTNMQLDSYGKWGGVKMFDRRFNTDNNENVGSGNDLRLIPASSIESVEVISGVAPVKYGDLSSGAVIINRRVGLTPFFGSVKVQYDIFNASLGKGFSLGERWGLLNLNVDYMHSTRDRRDRLKTNSNIAFNATWTHTLSKALGWENTISADFSKNIDGLKSDPDAKLNRTRTDRQNFRLSFRGLLSPQENAFVDAIDYNLSLSLSHQYDMHEEFIANNRLNLITDAYTNGLHETDVAPPYYNALLEIDGKPLALSGNVEARRTLKWGQSTHTLSLGIFARHESNHGKGKIFNAETPFYDGGQGGRGDRSYKYHNRIKLNQSGFYLQDKFMLPTTHGTLSATAGVRLEFQNQRFAASPRLNTMWTFDNGLSFNAAYGISYKIPATAYLYPENVYFDRLVYSNYSNNANERLFIYKTKVIDPTNPNLRSPYTHSFELGTTYAKSNFNTSLTGYLKIDQRGISSEAVLDTMWVQRYETLSQQPNQRPVYAPKGAPELIIDSYFTPRNQLYSRNAGLEWIGGLRNIRPIGLDINFSVVYNYSFYYQKGERMGTSIDLDKEAVAGIYKPTKNSSNELISTLSLTKQIASLGLIFNLRLQNFWFRHFNRYGFDIYPIGYYNQSFQRVYLNEEQRKDIRWTYIRLKDNEPVEISQPLIIPNCHLRVSKEIGKKLRLSCYINNVFNYRPWIERQNERIYFNQPPTVSMDVSYKF
;
A
#
# COMPACT_ATOMS: atom_id res chain seq x y z
N MET A 1 29.33 9.41 -0.88
CA MET A 1 29.23 7.95 -1.14
C MET A 1 29.94 7.10 -0.07
N ASN A 2 31.14 7.43 0.39
CA ASN A 2 31.90 6.59 1.34
C ASN A 2 31.27 6.47 2.74
N HIS A 3 30.64 7.49 3.28
CA HIS A 3 29.96 7.42 4.58
C HIS A 3 28.69 6.57 4.58
N LEU A 4 27.92 6.59 3.51
CA LEU A 4 26.72 5.78 3.35
C LEU A 4 27.08 4.30 3.22
N ALA A 5 28.11 3.99 2.43
CA ALA A 5 28.63 2.64 2.27
C ALA A 5 29.15 2.07 3.60
N LEU A 6 29.82 2.88 4.42
CA LEU A 6 30.34 2.46 5.73
C LEU A 6 29.22 2.21 6.76
N LEU A 7 28.18 3.05 6.77
CA LEU A 7 27.04 2.90 7.67
C LEU A 7 26.19 1.67 7.30
N VAL A 8 25.94 1.49 6.02
CA VAL A 8 25.26 0.29 5.47
C VAL A 8 26.08 -0.95 5.77
N PHE A 9 27.42 -0.88 5.61
CA PHE A 9 28.31 -2.00 5.86
C PHE A 9 28.36 -2.40 7.35
N ASN A 10 28.37 -1.44 8.27
CA ASN A 10 28.36 -1.71 9.71
C ASN A 10 26.99 -2.25 10.20
N GLN A 11 25.89 -1.75 9.68
CA GLN A 11 24.57 -2.28 10.01
C GLN A 11 24.30 -3.64 9.33
N MET A 12 24.77 -3.85 8.10
CA MET A 12 24.77 -5.17 7.46
C MET A 12 25.65 -6.18 8.22
N ARG A 13 26.81 -5.78 8.73
CA ARG A 13 27.66 -6.65 9.56
C ARG A 13 26.95 -7.09 10.84
N ALA A 14 26.31 -6.17 11.55
CA ALA A 14 25.59 -6.50 12.78
C ALA A 14 24.39 -7.44 12.50
N LEU A 15 23.63 -7.19 11.44
CA LEU A 15 22.50 -8.02 11.03
C LEU A 15 22.95 -9.36 10.45
N LEU A 16 24.02 -9.38 9.64
CA LEU A 16 24.64 -10.62 9.13
C LEU A 16 25.28 -11.46 10.25
N LEU A 17 25.92 -10.84 11.22
CA LEU A 17 26.46 -11.53 12.39
C LEU A 17 25.35 -12.09 13.27
N PHE A 18 24.26 -11.35 13.49
CA PHE A 18 23.08 -11.82 14.20
C PHE A 18 22.40 -12.99 13.46
N LEU A 19 22.26 -12.89 12.15
CA LEU A 19 21.70 -13.95 11.29
C LEU A 19 22.62 -15.18 11.24
N LEU A 20 23.94 -14.98 11.07
CA LEU A 20 24.92 -16.07 11.08
C LEU A 20 25.01 -16.77 12.44
N LEU A 21 24.98 -16.02 13.55
CA LEU A 21 24.92 -16.59 14.89
C LEU A 21 23.62 -17.35 15.12
N SER A 22 22.48 -16.86 14.64
CA SER A 22 21.19 -17.55 14.72
C SER A 22 21.16 -18.80 13.87
N ILE A 23 21.71 -18.77 12.65
CA ILE A 23 21.84 -19.93 11.76
C ILE A 23 22.85 -20.95 12.33
N CYS A 24 24.00 -20.51 12.83
CA CYS A 24 24.99 -21.38 13.47
C CYS A 24 24.46 -22.04 14.73
N SER A 25 23.70 -21.31 15.57
CA SER A 25 23.05 -21.88 16.75
C SER A 25 21.98 -22.92 16.39
N CYS A 26 21.23 -22.68 15.30
CA CYS A 26 20.24 -23.65 14.80
C CYS A 26 20.88 -24.90 14.17
N VAL A 27 22.01 -24.74 13.48
CA VAL A 27 22.74 -25.86 12.87
C VAL A 27 23.39 -26.76 13.95
N ALA A 28 23.83 -26.20 15.07
CA ALA A 28 24.40 -26.96 16.18
C ALA A 28 23.37 -27.87 16.94
N VAL A 29 22.06 -27.58 16.79
CA VAL A 29 20.96 -28.36 17.43
C VAL A 29 20.50 -29.56 16.59
N VAL A 30 21.05 -29.75 15.38
CA VAL A 30 20.59 -30.76 14.39
C VAL A 30 21.01 -32.22 14.71
N GLN A 31 21.72 -32.49 15.78
CA GLN A 31 22.18 -33.85 16.11
C GLN A 31 21.37 -34.52 17.25
N ALA A 32 20.18 -35.05 16.92
CA ALA A 32 19.56 -36.12 17.73
C ALA A 32 18.60 -36.94 16.88
N SER A 33 18.83 -38.23 16.78
CA SER A 33 18.24 -39.14 15.82
C SER A 33 17.02 -39.91 16.31
N THR A 34 15.97 -39.92 15.48
CA THR A 34 15.03 -41.06 15.34
C THR A 34 14.71 -41.28 13.84
N THR A 35 14.75 -42.52 13.36
CA THR A 35 14.47 -42.87 11.96
C THR A 35 12.98 -42.63 11.63
N GLU A 36 12.65 -41.52 11.00
CA GLU A 36 11.30 -41.30 10.40
C GLU A 36 11.27 -41.78 8.95
N GLU A 37 10.21 -42.50 8.59
CA GLU A 37 10.00 -42.95 7.24
C GLU A 37 9.69 -41.76 6.29
N SER A 38 10.26 -41.76 5.09
CA SER A 38 10.06 -40.73 4.07
C SER A 38 9.41 -41.30 2.80
N VAL A 39 8.67 -40.45 2.09
CA VAL A 39 8.00 -40.72 0.82
C VAL A 39 8.68 -39.92 -0.28
N SER A 40 9.04 -40.58 -1.39
CA SER A 40 9.63 -39.91 -2.55
C SER A 40 8.55 -39.52 -3.55
N LEU A 41 8.44 -38.24 -3.87
CA LEU A 41 7.59 -37.71 -4.95
C LEU A 41 8.46 -37.46 -6.18
N THR A 42 8.00 -37.87 -7.35
CA THR A 42 8.59 -37.48 -8.63
C THR A 42 7.57 -36.67 -9.41
N ILE A 43 7.95 -35.49 -9.83
CA ILE A 43 7.05 -34.58 -10.55
C ILE A 43 7.50 -34.59 -12.01
N THR A 44 6.56 -34.92 -12.90
CA THR A 44 6.79 -34.98 -14.34
C THR A 44 5.75 -34.18 -15.09
N ASP A 45 5.98 -33.99 -16.37
CA ASP A 45 4.92 -33.52 -17.27
C ASP A 45 4.13 -34.72 -17.86
N SER A 46 3.18 -34.40 -18.74
CA SER A 46 2.34 -35.41 -19.44
C SER A 46 3.13 -36.31 -20.40
N GLU A 47 4.33 -35.91 -20.79
CA GLU A 47 5.24 -36.68 -21.65
C GLU A 47 6.27 -37.49 -20.86
N GLY A 48 6.21 -37.40 -19.52
CA GLY A 48 7.11 -38.11 -18.61
C GLY A 48 8.45 -37.43 -18.36
N GLN A 49 8.66 -36.23 -18.89
CA GLN A 49 9.85 -35.44 -18.56
C GLN A 49 9.74 -34.88 -17.14
N THR A 50 10.80 -35.02 -16.37
CA THR A 50 10.83 -34.48 -15.00
C THR A 50 10.75 -32.97 -14.99
N LEU A 51 10.05 -32.42 -13.99
CA LEU A 51 9.85 -30.98 -13.81
C LEU A 51 10.73 -30.51 -12.66
N PRO A 52 11.94 -30.02 -12.95
CA PRO A 52 12.87 -29.49 -11.93
C PRO A 52 12.26 -28.31 -11.18
N PHE A 53 12.44 -28.30 -9.87
CA PHE A 53 12.03 -27.20 -9.01
C PHE A 53 10.52 -26.94 -8.97
N ALA A 54 9.70 -27.96 -9.24
CA ALA A 54 8.26 -27.87 -9.06
C ALA A 54 7.91 -27.58 -7.58
N SER A 55 6.99 -26.67 -7.35
CA SER A 55 6.53 -26.33 -6.01
C SER A 55 5.47 -27.30 -5.53
N VAL A 56 5.60 -27.80 -4.30
CA VAL A 56 4.66 -28.71 -3.65
C VAL A 56 4.21 -28.10 -2.33
N VAL A 57 2.95 -27.73 -2.24
CA VAL A 57 2.34 -27.23 -1.01
C VAL A 57 1.65 -28.39 -0.30
N VAL A 58 2.05 -28.69 0.92
CA VAL A 58 1.37 -29.61 1.83
C VAL A 58 0.34 -28.79 2.60
N GLU A 59 -0.91 -28.79 2.14
CA GLU A 59 -1.94 -27.87 2.66
C GLU A 59 -2.22 -28.09 4.16
N SER A 60 -2.15 -29.34 4.61
CA SER A 60 -2.34 -29.70 6.02
C SER A 60 -1.30 -29.07 6.96
N ALA A 61 -0.05 -29.02 6.53
CA ALA A 61 1.05 -28.46 7.30
C ALA A 61 1.31 -26.98 6.98
N GLY A 62 0.73 -26.45 5.86
CA GLY A 62 1.06 -25.12 5.34
C GLY A 62 2.52 -24.99 4.92
N LEU A 63 3.16 -26.11 4.57
CA LEU A 63 4.55 -26.18 4.15
C LEU A 63 4.64 -26.19 2.64
N THR A 64 5.54 -25.40 2.10
CA THR A 64 5.88 -25.43 0.68
C THR A 64 7.26 -26.03 0.52
N TYR A 65 7.36 -27.03 -0.32
CA TYR A 65 8.59 -27.70 -0.70
C TYR A 65 8.84 -27.49 -2.18
N THR A 66 10.10 -27.59 -2.58
CA THR A 66 10.49 -27.49 -3.99
C THR A 66 11.19 -28.77 -4.40
N ALA A 67 10.82 -29.32 -5.54
CA ALA A 67 11.48 -30.51 -6.10
C ALA A 67 12.92 -30.17 -6.52
N ASP A 68 13.79 -31.16 -6.51
CA ASP A 68 15.18 -31.00 -6.93
C ASP A 68 15.33 -30.81 -8.46
N ALA A 69 16.57 -30.73 -8.94
CA ALA A 69 16.87 -30.58 -10.37
C ALA A 69 16.43 -31.79 -11.22
N GLN A 70 16.09 -32.94 -10.61
CA GLN A 70 15.54 -34.14 -11.24
C GLN A 70 14.03 -34.25 -11.09
N GLY A 71 13.36 -33.17 -10.56
CA GLY A 71 11.93 -33.17 -10.28
C GLY A 71 11.53 -34.10 -9.12
N GLN A 72 12.47 -34.43 -8.22
CA GLN A 72 12.23 -35.32 -7.08
C GLN A 72 12.13 -34.49 -5.78
N LEU A 73 11.28 -34.97 -4.88
CA LEU A 73 11.09 -34.41 -3.56
C LEU A 73 10.85 -35.54 -2.56
N ARG A 74 11.48 -35.46 -1.38
CA ARG A 74 11.19 -36.35 -0.26
C ARG A 74 10.39 -35.64 0.80
N LEU A 75 9.28 -36.24 1.23
CA LEU A 75 8.42 -35.74 2.29
C LEU A 75 8.38 -36.75 3.44
N LYS A 76 8.33 -36.26 4.69
CA LYS A 76 8.16 -37.14 5.86
C LYS A 76 6.78 -37.80 5.83
N LEU A 77 6.73 -39.10 6.13
CA LEU A 77 5.48 -39.85 6.19
C LEU A 77 4.51 -39.27 7.24
N SER A 78 5.05 -38.62 8.27
CA SER A 78 4.29 -37.94 9.32
C SER A 78 3.42 -36.77 8.82
N LEU A 79 3.71 -36.20 7.64
CA LEU A 79 2.90 -35.16 7.00
C LEU A 79 1.60 -35.73 6.40
N PHE A 80 1.49 -37.04 6.24
CA PHE A 80 0.32 -37.67 5.64
C PHE A 80 -0.60 -38.25 6.71
N SER A 81 -1.90 -37.99 6.57
CA SER A 81 -2.95 -38.51 7.45
C SER A 81 -3.70 -39.69 6.81
N ASN A 82 -4.28 -40.58 7.63
CA ASN A 82 -5.08 -41.71 7.15
C ASN A 82 -6.31 -41.28 6.36
N LYS A 83 -6.88 -40.13 6.68
CA LYS A 83 -8.00 -39.50 5.95
C LYS A 83 -7.59 -38.79 4.65
N GLY A 84 -6.31 -38.73 4.37
CA GLY A 84 -5.73 -38.09 3.20
C GLY A 84 -5.15 -36.69 3.49
N THR A 85 -3.97 -36.44 2.92
CA THR A 85 -3.31 -35.13 2.94
C THR A 85 -3.37 -34.54 1.55
N ARG A 86 -3.84 -33.30 1.47
CA ARG A 86 -3.93 -32.57 0.22
C ARG A 86 -2.61 -31.94 -0.12
N LEU A 87 -2.07 -32.32 -1.29
CA LEU A 87 -0.90 -31.73 -1.89
C LEU A 87 -1.33 -30.87 -3.08
N THR A 88 -0.82 -29.67 -3.17
CA THR A 88 -0.97 -28.82 -4.35
C THR A 88 0.38 -28.65 -5.01
N VAL A 89 0.51 -29.21 -6.22
CA VAL A 89 1.74 -29.20 -7.01
C VAL A 89 1.58 -28.22 -8.15
N SER A 90 2.53 -27.30 -8.25
CA SER A 90 2.56 -26.28 -9.30
C SER A 90 3.94 -26.23 -9.96
N TYR A 91 3.92 -25.96 -11.25
CA TYR A 91 5.11 -25.70 -12.04
C TYR A 91 4.77 -24.68 -13.12
N LEU A 92 5.69 -23.80 -13.43
CA LEU A 92 5.44 -22.76 -14.41
C LEU A 92 5.24 -23.34 -15.81
N GLY A 93 4.17 -22.93 -16.47
CA GLY A 93 3.78 -23.47 -17.78
C GLY A 93 3.00 -24.79 -17.71
N LYS A 94 2.83 -25.36 -16.52
CA LYS A 94 2.00 -26.56 -16.27
C LYS A 94 0.78 -26.21 -15.43
N ALA A 95 -0.28 -26.97 -15.59
CA ALA A 95 -1.50 -26.81 -14.79
C ALA A 95 -1.25 -27.24 -13.36
N THR A 96 -1.55 -26.37 -12.40
CA THR A 96 -1.50 -26.70 -10.97
C THR A 96 -2.42 -27.88 -10.67
N ARG A 97 -1.91 -28.92 -10.03
CA ARG A 97 -2.64 -30.14 -9.67
C ARG A 97 -2.74 -30.25 -8.16
N SER A 98 -3.97 -30.34 -7.65
CA SER A 98 -4.22 -30.71 -6.26
C SER A 98 -4.68 -32.14 -6.18
N LEU A 99 -4.07 -32.91 -5.27
CA LEU A 99 -4.39 -34.33 -5.07
C LEU A 99 -4.42 -34.62 -3.57
N THR A 100 -5.30 -35.52 -3.17
CA THR A 100 -5.38 -35.99 -1.77
C THR A 100 -4.83 -37.39 -1.69
N ILE A 101 -3.85 -37.60 -0.82
CA ILE A 101 -3.13 -38.86 -0.67
C ILE A 101 -3.28 -39.32 0.78
N ALA A 102 -3.86 -40.49 0.97
CA ALA A 102 -3.99 -41.14 2.27
C ALA A 102 -2.69 -41.87 2.66
N GLN A 103 -2.39 -41.88 3.96
CA GLN A 103 -1.19 -42.57 4.47
C GLN A 103 -1.14 -44.05 4.11
N ASP A 104 -2.29 -44.74 4.12
CA ASP A 104 -2.39 -46.19 3.76
C ASP A 104 -2.06 -46.48 2.29
N ALA A 105 -2.35 -45.52 1.41
CA ALA A 105 -1.98 -45.65 -0.03
C ALA A 105 -0.47 -45.52 -0.24
N ILE A 106 0.24 -44.92 0.69
CA ILE A 106 1.69 -44.69 0.65
C ILE A 106 2.43 -45.88 1.28
N ALA A 107 1.84 -46.54 2.29
CA ALA A 107 2.49 -47.62 3.04
C ALA A 107 2.93 -48.80 2.15
N LYS A 108 2.25 -49.03 1.01
CA LYS A 108 2.57 -50.08 0.04
C LYS A 108 3.64 -49.70 -1.00
N ASN A 109 3.75 -48.40 -1.29
CA ASN A 109 4.71 -47.93 -2.29
C ASN A 109 5.19 -46.51 -1.89
N LYS A 110 6.39 -46.42 -1.33
CA LYS A 110 6.98 -45.15 -0.84
C LYS A 110 7.37 -44.16 -1.96
N LYS A 111 6.92 -44.42 -3.21
CA LYS A 111 7.15 -43.57 -4.38
C LYS A 111 5.82 -43.11 -4.97
N ILE A 112 5.68 -41.83 -5.23
CA ILE A 112 4.49 -41.20 -5.84
C ILE A 112 4.94 -40.42 -7.07
N ASN A 113 4.39 -40.76 -8.24
CA ASN A 113 4.60 -39.96 -9.44
C ASN A 113 3.43 -38.98 -9.65
N ILE A 114 3.73 -37.71 -9.82
CA ILE A 114 2.74 -36.65 -10.05
C ILE A 114 3.03 -36.06 -11.42
N ALA A 115 2.20 -36.38 -12.40
CA ALA A 115 2.29 -35.77 -13.72
C ALA A 115 1.47 -34.48 -13.73
N LEU A 116 2.07 -33.39 -14.16
CA LEU A 116 1.41 -32.12 -14.44
C LEU A 116 1.14 -32.00 -15.93
N GLU A 117 -0.10 -31.74 -16.26
CA GLU A 117 -0.46 -31.45 -17.65
C GLU A 117 0.07 -30.08 -18.05
N ASP A 118 0.38 -29.90 -19.33
CA ASP A 118 0.68 -28.58 -19.86
C ASP A 118 -0.45 -27.63 -19.51
N ASN A 119 -0.08 -26.46 -19.10
CA ASN A 119 -1.02 -25.34 -18.96
C ASN A 119 -1.39 -24.87 -20.38
N ASN A 120 -1.90 -25.83 -21.15
CA ASN A 120 -2.40 -25.60 -22.49
C ASN A 120 -3.60 -24.67 -22.33
N LEU A 121 -3.48 -23.49 -22.88
CA LEU A 121 -4.54 -22.48 -23.00
C LEU A 121 -5.85 -23.09 -23.58
N TYR A 122 -5.77 -24.27 -24.15
CA TYR A 122 -6.86 -24.98 -24.86
C TYR A 122 -7.75 -25.89 -24.01
N LEU A 123 -7.39 -26.29 -22.78
CA LEU A 123 -8.09 -27.45 -22.20
C LEU A 123 -8.59 -27.30 -20.76
N LYS A 124 -8.35 -26.22 -20.04
CA LYS A 124 -8.90 -26.05 -18.68
C LYS A 124 -9.49 -24.66 -18.49
N GLY A 125 -10.67 -24.61 -17.86
CA GLY A 125 -11.48 -23.42 -17.66
C GLY A 125 -10.65 -22.19 -17.29
N VAL A 126 -10.77 -21.16 -18.11
CA VAL A 126 -10.08 -19.88 -17.93
C VAL A 126 -10.66 -19.20 -16.72
N GLN A 127 -9.90 -19.13 -15.65
CA GLN A 127 -10.29 -18.46 -14.43
C GLN A 127 -9.97 -16.97 -14.53
N VAL A 128 -10.98 -16.12 -14.55
CA VAL A 128 -10.83 -14.66 -14.69
C VAL A 128 -11.08 -13.92 -13.36
N ASN A 129 -11.47 -14.64 -12.32
CA ASN A 129 -11.76 -14.08 -11.02
C ASN A 129 -10.89 -14.68 -9.92
N ALA A 130 -10.65 -13.85 -8.91
CA ALA A 130 -10.02 -14.25 -7.68
C ALA A 130 -10.85 -15.35 -6.97
N THR A 131 -10.20 -16.41 -6.50
CA THR A 131 -10.85 -17.46 -5.73
C THR A 131 -10.43 -17.43 -4.28
N ARG A 132 -11.40 -17.63 -3.39
CA ARG A 132 -11.11 -17.80 -1.98
C ARG A 132 -10.43 -19.13 -1.75
N THR A 133 -9.23 -19.09 -1.19
CA THR A 133 -8.44 -20.26 -0.83
C THR A 133 -7.87 -20.05 0.56
N PRO A 134 -8.23 -20.84 1.55
CA PRO A 134 -7.75 -20.67 2.93
C PRO A 134 -6.30 -21.17 3.10
N ILE A 135 -5.36 -20.58 2.37
CA ILE A 135 -3.93 -20.96 2.43
C ILE A 135 -3.31 -20.48 3.74
N HIS A 136 -3.40 -19.20 4.01
CA HIS A 136 -2.82 -18.55 5.18
C HIS A 136 -3.86 -17.98 6.15
N SER A 137 -5.06 -17.67 5.66
CA SER A 137 -6.16 -17.10 6.43
C SER A 137 -7.49 -17.56 5.85
N ASN A 138 -8.51 -17.62 6.69
CA ASN A 138 -9.86 -18.02 6.30
C ASN A 138 -10.48 -17.09 5.23
N SER A 139 -10.00 -15.87 5.12
CA SER A 139 -10.48 -14.86 4.16
C SER A 139 -9.44 -14.49 3.09
N SER A 140 -8.44 -15.34 2.86
CA SER A 140 -7.48 -15.08 1.80
C SER A 140 -8.08 -15.35 0.42
N ILE A 141 -7.69 -14.50 -0.53
CA ILE A 141 -8.09 -14.57 -1.94
C ILE A 141 -6.82 -14.73 -2.76
N LEU A 142 -6.73 -15.84 -3.51
CA LEU A 142 -5.61 -16.13 -4.38
C LEU A 142 -5.95 -15.77 -5.83
N ILE A 143 -5.12 -14.94 -6.44
CA ILE A 143 -5.16 -14.55 -7.84
C ILE A 143 -3.96 -15.21 -8.52
N GLN A 144 -4.21 -16.20 -9.35
CA GLN A 144 -3.17 -16.98 -10.03
C GLN A 144 -2.79 -16.33 -11.37
N GLN A 145 -1.65 -16.75 -11.91
CA GLN A 145 -1.12 -16.26 -13.19
C GLN A 145 -2.14 -16.33 -14.32
N ASN A 146 -2.92 -17.42 -14.42
CA ASN A 146 -3.95 -17.56 -15.44
C ASN A 146 -4.98 -16.44 -15.39
N THR A 147 -5.36 -16.00 -14.19
CA THR A 147 -6.24 -14.85 -14.01
C THR A 147 -5.56 -13.57 -14.46
N ILE A 148 -4.29 -13.37 -14.05
CA ILE A 148 -3.49 -12.19 -14.38
C ILE A 148 -3.30 -12.06 -15.90
N ASP A 149 -2.93 -13.15 -16.55
CA ASP A 149 -2.76 -13.20 -18.02
C ASP A 149 -4.09 -12.93 -18.77
N ASN A 150 -5.21 -13.39 -18.20
CA ASN A 150 -6.53 -13.21 -18.82
C ASN A 150 -7.15 -11.83 -18.59
N ILE A 151 -6.82 -11.13 -17.51
CA ILE A 151 -7.28 -9.75 -17.30
C ILE A 151 -6.42 -8.71 -18.02
N GLN A 152 -5.29 -9.12 -18.61
CA GLN A 152 -4.37 -8.23 -19.32
C GLN A 152 -3.85 -7.07 -18.45
N ALA A 153 -3.62 -7.35 -17.17
CA ALA A 153 -3.17 -6.35 -16.22
C ALA A 153 -1.86 -5.68 -16.67
N TYR A 154 -1.78 -4.37 -16.57
CA TYR A 154 -0.55 -3.60 -16.76
C TYR A 154 0.32 -3.67 -15.50
N SER A 155 -0.33 -3.55 -14.36
CA SER A 155 0.34 -3.51 -13.06
C SER A 155 -0.50 -4.22 -11.98
N MET A 156 0.02 -4.21 -10.77
CA MET A 156 -0.70 -4.70 -9.60
C MET A 156 -2.01 -3.94 -9.35
N ALA A 157 -2.11 -2.67 -9.77
CA ALA A 157 -3.32 -1.85 -9.66
C ALA A 157 -4.53 -2.50 -10.38
N ASP A 158 -4.30 -3.08 -11.58
CA ASP A 158 -5.36 -3.76 -12.32
C ASP A 158 -5.70 -5.13 -11.71
N ILE A 159 -4.69 -5.81 -11.16
CA ILE A 159 -4.89 -7.13 -10.54
C ILE A 159 -5.85 -7.01 -9.34
N VAL A 160 -5.68 -6.00 -8.48
CA VAL A 160 -6.52 -5.83 -7.29
C VAL A 160 -7.96 -5.42 -7.59
N GLN A 161 -8.25 -4.93 -8.79
CA GLN A 161 -9.64 -4.68 -9.25
C GLN A 161 -10.45 -5.98 -9.45
N THR A 162 -9.79 -7.13 -9.50
CA THR A 162 -10.47 -8.43 -9.54
C THR A 162 -11.02 -8.88 -8.19
N LEU A 163 -10.63 -8.21 -7.11
CA LEU A 163 -11.11 -8.52 -5.78
C LEU A 163 -12.61 -8.25 -5.65
N PRO A 164 -13.33 -9.09 -4.90
CA PRO A 164 -14.74 -8.87 -4.63
C PRO A 164 -15.01 -7.49 -4.00
N GLY A 165 -16.08 -6.83 -4.43
CA GLY A 165 -16.46 -5.51 -3.94
C GLY A 165 -15.57 -4.35 -4.41
N LYS A 166 -14.62 -4.60 -5.32
CA LYS A 166 -13.86 -3.53 -5.97
C LYS A 166 -14.50 -3.09 -7.27
N ALA A 167 -14.53 -1.78 -7.49
CA ALA A 167 -14.94 -1.23 -8.77
C ALA A 167 -13.92 -1.61 -9.85
N ILE A 168 -14.43 -2.01 -11.02
CA ILE A 168 -13.61 -2.19 -12.21
C ILE A 168 -13.48 -0.83 -12.87
N LEU A 169 -12.29 -0.26 -12.79
CA LEU A 169 -11.98 1.08 -13.26
C LEU A 169 -11.14 1.00 -14.54
N ASN A 170 -11.12 2.08 -15.27
CA ASN A 170 -10.15 2.23 -16.36
C ASN A 170 -8.73 2.23 -15.76
N THR A 171 -7.81 1.54 -16.42
CA THR A 171 -6.40 1.58 -15.99
C THR A 171 -5.92 3.03 -16.02
N ASP A 172 -5.37 3.49 -14.90
CA ASP A 172 -4.77 4.80 -14.74
C ASP A 172 -3.31 4.62 -14.29
N MET A 173 -2.38 5.11 -15.12
CA MET A 173 -0.95 5.08 -14.83
C MET A 173 -0.39 6.45 -14.45
N HIS A 174 -1.24 7.47 -14.34
CA HIS A 174 -0.84 8.82 -13.94
C HIS A 174 -0.97 9.03 -12.45
N ASN A 175 -2.16 8.72 -11.91
CA ASN A 175 -2.41 8.89 -10.47
C ASN A 175 -1.88 7.70 -9.68
N ALA A 176 -1.29 7.95 -8.53
CA ALA A 176 -0.89 6.89 -7.62
C ALA A 176 -2.10 6.01 -7.24
N SER A 177 -1.95 4.70 -7.34
CA SER A 177 -3.01 3.75 -7.05
C SER A 177 -2.76 3.04 -5.73
N PHE A 178 -3.72 3.13 -4.81
CA PHE A 178 -3.67 2.52 -3.48
C PHE A 178 -4.81 1.54 -3.30
N LEU A 179 -4.52 0.45 -2.60
CA LEU A 179 -5.53 -0.51 -2.20
C LEU A 179 -6.09 -0.14 -0.83
N THR A 180 -7.40 -0.17 -0.69
CA THR A 180 -8.09 -0.28 0.59
C THR A 180 -8.83 -1.61 0.64
N LEU A 181 -8.85 -2.28 1.78
CA LEU A 181 -9.52 -3.56 1.96
C LEU A 181 -10.72 -3.40 2.88
N ARG A 182 -11.88 -3.93 2.46
CA ARG A 182 -13.10 -3.91 3.28
C ARG A 182 -13.49 -2.52 3.76
N SER A 183 -13.54 -1.59 2.81
CA SER A 183 -13.90 -0.20 3.02
C SER A 183 -14.87 0.23 1.93
N ALA A 184 -15.93 0.94 2.31
CA ALA A 184 -16.87 1.54 1.37
C ALA A 184 -16.25 2.76 0.65
N LEU A 185 -15.17 3.34 1.19
CA LEU A 185 -14.36 4.34 0.50
C LEU A 185 -13.14 3.65 -0.11
N GLN A 186 -13.07 3.66 -1.42
CA GLN A 186 -11.95 3.12 -2.17
C GLN A 186 -10.94 4.25 -2.38
N GLY A 187 -9.66 3.98 -2.22
CA GLY A 187 -8.57 4.96 -2.38
C GLY A 187 -8.35 5.43 -3.81
N ASP A 188 -9.41 5.51 -4.58
CA ASP A 188 -9.39 5.98 -5.95
C ASP A 188 -9.90 7.42 -6.03
N LEU A 189 -9.06 8.30 -6.56
CA LEU A 189 -9.38 9.72 -6.79
C LEU A 189 -10.59 9.92 -7.72
N GLN A 190 -10.99 8.89 -8.46
CA GLN A 190 -12.14 8.91 -9.36
C GLN A 190 -13.44 8.43 -8.69
N ASN A 191 -13.42 8.09 -7.40
CA ASN A 191 -14.66 7.75 -6.70
C ASN A 191 -15.49 9.02 -6.49
N PRO A 192 -16.72 9.10 -7.02
CA PRO A 192 -17.57 10.28 -6.88
C PRO A 192 -17.95 10.56 -5.41
N LEU A 193 -17.89 9.58 -4.53
CA LEU A 193 -18.07 9.78 -3.10
C LEU A 193 -16.86 10.50 -2.46
N ASP A 194 -15.68 10.36 -3.05
CA ASP A 194 -14.47 11.10 -2.64
C ASP A 194 -14.36 12.49 -3.32
N ALA A 195 -15.23 12.81 -4.27
CA ALA A 195 -15.28 14.13 -4.92
C ALA A 195 -15.52 15.28 -3.92
N TYR A 196 -15.92 14.95 -2.68
CA TYR A 196 -15.98 15.92 -1.59
C TYR A 196 -14.59 16.38 -1.14
N SER A 197 -13.58 15.57 -1.32
CA SER A 197 -12.18 15.87 -1.00
C SER A 197 -11.38 16.19 -2.26
N ARG A 198 -11.91 17.07 -3.16
CA ARG A 198 -11.23 17.46 -4.40
C ARG A 198 -9.71 17.37 -4.26
N ASN A 199 -9.10 16.37 -4.89
CA ASN A 199 -7.66 16.13 -4.94
C ASN A 199 -6.97 15.77 -3.61
N LYS A 200 -7.66 15.21 -2.60
CA LYS A 200 -7.03 14.82 -1.32
C LYS A 200 -7.57 13.50 -0.82
N LEU A 201 -6.71 12.50 -0.73
CA LEU A 201 -7.01 11.33 0.10
C LEU A 201 -7.30 11.83 1.51
N ASN A 202 -8.51 11.59 2.02
CA ASN A 202 -8.80 11.94 3.41
C ASN A 202 -7.98 11.05 4.37
N ASP A 203 -7.78 11.51 5.60
CA ASP A 203 -6.96 10.80 6.58
C ASP A 203 -7.42 9.36 6.82
N TYR A 204 -8.72 9.08 6.71
CA TYR A 204 -9.26 7.72 6.85
C TYR A 204 -8.78 6.79 5.71
N VAL A 205 -8.95 7.18 4.45
CA VAL A 205 -8.51 6.38 3.29
C VAL A 205 -7.00 6.20 3.30
N ARG A 206 -6.27 7.26 3.65
CA ARG A 206 -4.81 7.23 3.79
C ARG A 206 -4.35 6.23 4.84
N ASN A 207 -4.91 6.28 6.05
CA ASN A 207 -4.59 5.32 7.12
C ASN A 207 -4.98 3.88 6.71
N ALA A 208 -6.13 3.68 6.06
CA ALA A 208 -6.58 2.37 5.60
C ALA A 208 -5.64 1.75 4.54
N ALA A 209 -5.19 2.55 3.57
CA ALA A 209 -4.24 2.12 2.55
C ALA A 209 -2.83 1.90 3.12
N PHE A 210 -2.36 2.78 4.01
CA PHE A 210 -1.07 2.65 4.69
C PHE A 210 -1.01 1.42 5.60
N GLY A 211 -2.16 0.99 6.13
CA GLY A 211 -2.30 -0.19 6.97
C GLY A 211 -2.14 -1.53 6.25
N ILE A 212 -1.95 -1.56 4.93
CA ILE A 212 -1.75 -2.80 4.17
C ILE A 212 -0.26 -3.11 4.08
N ALA A 213 0.12 -4.31 4.52
CA ALA A 213 1.48 -4.81 4.33
C ALA A 213 1.62 -5.45 2.94
N TYR A 214 2.67 -5.11 2.23
CA TYR A 214 3.04 -5.73 0.95
C TYR A 214 4.28 -6.59 1.14
N VAL A 215 4.19 -7.83 0.71
CA VAL A 215 5.27 -8.82 0.83
C VAL A 215 5.55 -9.39 -0.56
N VAL A 216 6.75 -9.19 -1.07
CA VAL A 216 7.17 -9.68 -2.39
C VAL A 216 8.23 -10.76 -2.17
N ASP A 217 7.96 -11.98 -2.63
CA ASP A 217 8.82 -13.17 -2.45
C ASP A 217 9.26 -13.38 -0.99
N GLY A 218 8.33 -13.20 -0.04
CA GLY A 218 8.57 -13.38 1.38
C GLY A 218 9.23 -12.20 2.09
N THR A 219 9.60 -11.13 1.39
CA THR A 219 10.23 -9.94 1.97
C THR A 219 9.30 -8.72 1.89
N PRO A 220 9.16 -7.92 2.99
CA PRO A 220 8.28 -6.76 2.99
C PRO A 220 8.83 -5.62 2.13
N ILE A 221 7.94 -4.90 1.46
CA ILE A 221 8.22 -3.59 0.86
C ILE A 221 7.51 -2.50 1.66
N SER A 222 8.14 -1.34 1.75
CA SER A 222 7.67 -0.27 2.61
C SER A 222 7.64 1.08 1.92
N ASN A 223 6.69 1.89 2.36
CA ASN A 223 6.60 3.32 2.06
C ASN A 223 6.69 4.18 3.34
N ASN A 224 7.14 3.61 4.46
CA ASN A 224 7.14 4.28 5.77
C ASN A 224 8.05 5.53 5.81
N THR A 225 9.14 5.53 5.05
CA THR A 225 10.17 6.59 5.06
C THR A 225 10.08 7.55 3.88
N ASN A 226 8.98 7.54 3.16
CA ASN A 226 8.68 8.53 2.15
C ASN A 226 8.39 9.89 2.80
N MET A 227 9.19 10.90 2.47
CA MET A 227 9.14 12.26 2.99
C MET A 227 8.90 13.30 1.90
N GLN A 228 8.37 12.90 0.75
CA GLN A 228 8.13 13.77 -0.40
C GLN A 228 6.89 14.65 -0.18
N LEU A 229 6.96 15.56 0.79
CA LEU A 229 5.88 16.51 1.12
C LEU A 229 6.44 17.91 1.34
N ASP A 230 5.62 18.93 1.12
CA ASP A 230 6.01 20.33 1.34
C ASP A 230 6.18 20.61 2.83
N SER A 231 5.11 20.62 3.60
CA SER A 231 5.18 20.84 5.04
C SER A 231 3.94 20.29 5.73
N TYR A 232 4.15 19.41 6.71
CA TYR A 232 3.05 18.87 7.52
C TYR A 232 2.43 19.93 8.41
N GLY A 233 3.26 20.62 9.17
CA GLY A 233 2.83 21.59 10.18
C GLY A 233 2.17 22.84 9.58
N LYS A 234 2.55 23.21 8.36
CA LYS A 234 2.06 24.41 7.68
C LYS A 234 0.64 24.23 7.12
N TRP A 235 0.32 23.05 6.56
CA TRP A 235 -0.88 22.86 5.75
C TRP A 235 -1.92 21.93 6.37
N GLY A 236 -1.62 21.30 7.48
CA GLY A 236 -2.55 20.40 8.15
C GLY A 236 -2.77 19.08 7.45
N GLY A 237 -1.79 18.24 7.59
CA GLY A 237 -1.80 16.90 7.04
C GLY A 237 -0.75 16.70 5.99
N VAL A 238 -0.70 15.49 5.47
CA VAL A 238 0.15 15.17 4.34
C VAL A 238 -0.48 15.80 3.11
N LYS A 239 -0.39 17.09 3.01
CA LYS A 239 -0.65 17.81 1.77
C LYS A 239 0.59 17.70 0.94
N MET A 240 0.38 17.16 -0.18
CA MET A 240 1.33 17.20 -1.26
C MET A 240 1.30 18.58 -1.87
N PHE A 241 2.34 18.88 -2.60
CA PHE A 241 2.54 20.06 -3.40
C PHE A 241 1.28 20.43 -4.18
N ASP A 242 0.33 20.98 -3.45
CA ASP A 242 -0.97 21.39 -3.97
C ASP A 242 -0.72 22.44 -5.05
N ARG A 243 -1.04 22.15 -6.28
CA ARG A 243 -0.95 23.02 -7.47
C ARG A 243 0.44 23.41 -7.98
N ARG A 244 1.49 23.37 -7.19
CA ARG A 244 2.84 23.74 -7.63
C ARG A 244 3.51 22.63 -8.40
N PHE A 245 3.37 21.39 -7.95
CA PHE A 245 3.82 20.22 -8.70
C PHE A 245 2.63 19.64 -9.45
N ASN A 246 2.57 19.92 -10.71
CA ASN A 246 1.58 19.34 -11.62
C ASN A 246 1.90 17.86 -11.90
N THR A 247 2.46 17.16 -10.92
CA THR A 247 2.84 15.75 -11.00
C THR A 247 1.92 14.98 -10.08
N ASP A 248 0.94 14.34 -10.67
CA ASP A 248 -0.03 13.45 -10.01
C ASP A 248 0.66 12.22 -9.34
N ASN A 249 1.99 12.22 -9.26
CA ASN A 249 2.81 11.11 -8.77
C ASN A 249 3.13 11.17 -7.27
N ASN A 250 2.79 12.26 -6.57
CA ASN A 250 3.34 12.53 -5.24
C ASN A 250 2.41 12.19 -4.07
N GLU A 251 1.22 11.65 -4.30
CA GLU A 251 0.22 11.40 -3.26
C GLU A 251 0.54 10.21 -2.34
N ASN A 252 1.81 9.84 -2.24
CA ASN A 252 2.24 8.58 -1.68
C ASN A 252 2.72 8.64 -0.21
N VAL A 253 2.88 9.84 0.32
CA VAL A 253 3.39 10.03 1.69
C VAL A 253 2.32 9.65 2.72
N GLY A 254 2.68 8.77 3.66
CA GLY A 254 1.75 8.31 4.70
C GLY A 254 0.53 7.54 4.17
N SER A 255 0.57 7.05 2.92
CA SER A 255 -0.39 6.15 2.28
C SER A 255 0.28 4.83 1.91
N GLY A 256 -0.44 3.89 1.28
CA GLY A 256 0.10 2.58 0.87
C GLY A 256 1.22 2.66 -0.16
N ASN A 257 1.70 1.52 -0.59
CA ASN A 257 2.61 1.43 -1.73
C ASN A 257 1.85 1.71 -3.03
N ASP A 258 2.48 2.41 -3.95
CA ASP A 258 1.91 2.67 -5.27
C ASP A 258 1.92 1.39 -6.12
N LEU A 259 0.75 0.87 -6.43
CA LEU A 259 0.55 -0.40 -7.13
C LEU A 259 0.95 -0.36 -8.60
N ARG A 260 1.06 0.83 -9.21
CA ARG A 260 1.52 1.00 -10.58
C ARG A 260 2.97 0.57 -10.78
N LEU A 261 3.78 0.68 -9.70
CA LEU A 261 5.21 0.39 -9.73
C LEU A 261 5.55 -1.11 -9.69
N ILE A 262 4.53 -2.00 -9.60
CA ILE A 262 4.71 -3.44 -9.60
C ILE A 262 4.15 -4.00 -10.91
N PRO A 263 4.99 -4.30 -11.93
CA PRO A 263 4.55 -4.78 -13.23
C PRO A 263 3.87 -6.15 -13.13
N ALA A 264 2.71 -6.29 -13.79
CA ALA A 264 1.95 -7.55 -13.79
C ALA A 264 2.70 -8.68 -14.51
N SER A 265 3.57 -8.34 -15.46
CA SER A 265 4.35 -9.30 -16.28
C SER A 265 5.28 -10.21 -15.46
N SER A 266 5.76 -9.73 -14.30
CA SER A 266 6.66 -10.47 -13.42
C SER A 266 5.94 -11.34 -12.38
N ILE A 267 4.62 -11.22 -12.23
CA ILE A 267 3.84 -11.83 -11.14
C ILE A 267 3.36 -13.21 -11.56
N GLU A 268 3.54 -14.22 -10.69
CA GLU A 268 2.96 -15.56 -10.79
C GLU A 268 1.65 -15.67 -10.02
N SER A 269 1.62 -15.16 -8.80
CA SER A 269 0.42 -15.16 -7.97
C SER A 269 0.39 -13.99 -6.99
N VAL A 270 -0.82 -13.59 -6.64
CA VAL A 270 -1.09 -12.62 -5.60
C VAL A 270 -2.08 -13.22 -4.62
N GLU A 271 -1.70 -13.29 -3.34
CA GLU A 271 -2.61 -13.61 -2.27
C GLU A 271 -2.96 -12.34 -1.50
N VAL A 272 -4.24 -12.04 -1.39
CA VAL A 272 -4.75 -10.89 -0.64
C VAL A 272 -5.46 -11.37 0.62
N ILE A 273 -4.94 -11.02 1.77
CA ILE A 273 -5.50 -11.33 3.08
C ILE A 273 -6.21 -10.07 3.58
N SER A 274 -7.52 -10.03 3.45
CA SER A 274 -8.34 -8.90 3.90
C SER A 274 -8.78 -9.00 5.36
N GLY A 275 -8.62 -10.17 5.97
CA GLY A 275 -8.95 -10.44 7.36
C GLY A 275 -7.76 -10.56 8.30
N VAL A 276 -7.84 -11.56 9.20
CA VAL A 276 -6.80 -11.82 10.20
C VAL A 276 -5.63 -12.56 9.55
N ALA A 277 -4.55 -11.83 9.30
CA ALA A 277 -3.32 -12.39 8.72
C ALA A 277 -2.54 -13.24 9.75
N PRO A 278 -1.74 -14.24 9.33
CA PRO A 278 -0.80 -14.95 10.21
C PRO A 278 0.15 -14.01 10.94
N VAL A 279 0.61 -14.42 12.14
CA VAL A 279 1.47 -13.58 13.01
C VAL A 279 2.85 -13.30 12.42
N LYS A 280 3.31 -14.09 11.44
CA LYS A 280 4.56 -13.82 10.70
C LYS A 280 4.53 -12.47 9.96
N TYR A 281 3.35 -11.99 9.58
CA TYR A 281 3.18 -10.70 8.93
C TYR A 281 2.89 -9.63 9.96
N GLY A 282 3.77 -8.63 10.05
CA GLY A 282 3.66 -7.47 10.94
C GLY A 282 3.61 -6.16 10.17
N ASP A 283 3.60 -5.05 10.91
CA ASP A 283 3.52 -3.69 10.37
C ASP A 283 2.29 -3.50 9.47
N LEU A 284 1.13 -3.96 9.93
CA LEU A 284 -0.14 -3.90 9.21
C LEU A 284 -1.30 -3.62 10.18
N SER A 285 -2.32 -2.93 9.69
CA SER A 285 -3.61 -2.76 10.40
C SER A 285 -4.80 -3.14 9.52
N SER A 286 -4.66 -3.07 8.19
CA SER A 286 -5.79 -3.26 7.27
C SER A 286 -5.78 -4.61 6.54
N GLY A 287 -4.63 -5.29 6.46
CA GLY A 287 -4.48 -6.58 5.78
C GLY A 287 -3.11 -6.75 5.15
N ALA A 288 -2.94 -7.80 4.34
CA ALA A 288 -1.68 -8.09 3.67
C ALA A 288 -1.89 -8.49 2.21
N VAL A 289 -0.93 -8.14 1.38
CA VAL A 289 -0.83 -8.55 -0.04
C VAL A 289 0.51 -9.27 -0.24
N ILE A 290 0.43 -10.54 -0.58
CA ILE A 290 1.59 -11.40 -0.78
C ILE A 290 1.73 -11.64 -2.27
N ILE A 291 2.83 -11.21 -2.84
CA ILE A 291 3.13 -11.26 -4.26
C ILE A 291 4.26 -12.25 -4.47
N ASN A 292 3.99 -13.31 -5.22
CA ASN A 292 5.00 -14.26 -5.65
C ASN A 292 5.32 -14.00 -7.12
N ARG A 293 6.60 -13.84 -7.42
CA ARG A 293 7.06 -13.62 -8.78
C ARG A 293 7.38 -14.93 -9.49
N ARG A 294 7.42 -14.86 -10.81
CA ARG A 294 7.77 -15.98 -11.67
C ARG A 294 9.20 -16.43 -11.41
N VAL A 295 9.36 -17.69 -11.10
CA VAL A 295 10.66 -18.33 -10.88
C VAL A 295 10.73 -19.60 -11.72
N GLY A 296 11.94 -20.07 -12.00
CA GLY A 296 12.14 -21.36 -12.67
C GLY A 296 12.31 -21.23 -14.19
N LEU A 297 12.22 -22.36 -14.87
CA LEU A 297 12.29 -22.46 -16.33
C LEU A 297 11.00 -21.89 -16.94
N THR A 298 11.05 -20.65 -17.39
CA THR A 298 9.92 -20.07 -18.10
C THR A 298 10.23 -19.98 -19.58
N PRO A 299 9.28 -20.30 -20.48
CA PRO A 299 9.45 -20.03 -21.89
C PRO A 299 9.67 -18.55 -22.11
N PHE A 300 10.31 -18.20 -23.23
CA PHE A 300 10.35 -16.78 -23.62
C PHE A 300 8.92 -16.26 -23.79
N PHE A 301 8.64 -15.11 -23.20
CA PHE A 301 7.40 -14.42 -23.45
C PHE A 301 7.67 -12.96 -23.79
N GLY A 302 6.86 -12.42 -24.69
CA GLY A 302 6.80 -11.00 -24.98
C GLY A 302 5.35 -10.57 -25.03
N SER A 303 5.05 -9.37 -24.52
CA SER A 303 3.72 -8.78 -24.67
C SER A 303 3.81 -7.30 -24.95
N VAL A 304 2.86 -6.81 -25.76
CA VAL A 304 2.64 -5.38 -26.05
C VAL A 304 1.18 -5.09 -25.78
N LYS A 305 0.92 -4.12 -24.92
CA LYS A 305 -0.43 -3.68 -24.54
C LYS A 305 -0.59 -2.20 -24.86
N VAL A 306 -1.73 -1.85 -25.44
CA VAL A 306 -2.03 -0.49 -25.87
C VAL A 306 -3.43 -0.11 -25.41
N GLN A 307 -3.55 1.06 -24.83
CA GLN A 307 -4.78 1.78 -24.54
C GLN A 307 -4.64 3.18 -25.15
N TYR A 308 -5.69 3.98 -25.21
CA TYR A 308 -5.64 5.30 -25.81
C TYR A 308 -4.55 6.23 -25.23
N ASP A 309 -4.20 6.05 -23.97
CA ASP A 309 -3.26 6.88 -23.20
C ASP A 309 -2.09 6.07 -22.61
N ILE A 310 -2.05 4.74 -22.77
CA ILE A 310 -1.05 3.86 -22.17
C ILE A 310 -0.45 2.94 -23.25
N PHE A 311 0.87 2.82 -23.20
CA PHE A 311 1.66 1.83 -23.92
C PHE A 311 2.51 1.03 -22.93
N ASN A 312 2.48 -0.30 -23.01
CA ASN A 312 3.31 -1.18 -22.20
C ASN A 312 3.93 -2.28 -23.07
N ALA A 313 5.19 -2.54 -22.87
CA ALA A 313 5.92 -3.64 -23.48
C ALA A 313 6.67 -4.43 -22.41
N SER A 314 6.54 -5.75 -22.44
CA SER A 314 7.17 -6.64 -21.46
C SER A 314 7.87 -7.81 -22.15
N LEU A 315 9.04 -8.19 -21.64
CA LEU A 315 9.81 -9.35 -22.10
C LEU A 315 10.29 -10.15 -20.90
N GLY A 316 10.31 -11.48 -21.02
CA GLY A 316 10.85 -12.31 -19.95
C GLY A 316 11.24 -13.69 -20.41
N LYS A 317 12.21 -14.30 -19.70
CA LYS A 317 12.66 -15.68 -19.94
C LYS A 317 13.32 -16.28 -18.70
N GLY A 318 13.07 -17.56 -18.48
CA GLY A 318 13.82 -18.40 -17.55
C GLY A 318 14.87 -19.24 -18.26
N PHE A 319 16.05 -19.31 -17.67
CA PHE A 319 17.20 -20.06 -18.18
C PHE A 319 17.60 -21.13 -17.18
N SER A 320 17.91 -22.33 -17.68
CA SER A 320 18.65 -23.32 -16.89
C SER A 320 20.14 -23.05 -17.05
N LEU A 321 20.82 -22.84 -15.92
CA LEU A 321 22.28 -22.70 -15.87
C LEU A 321 22.97 -24.05 -15.56
N GLY A 322 22.21 -25.15 -15.64
CA GLY A 322 22.67 -26.48 -15.30
C GLY A 322 22.48 -26.83 -13.81
N GLU A 323 22.72 -28.08 -13.45
CA GLU A 323 22.48 -28.57 -12.08
C GLU A 323 23.31 -27.84 -11.02
N ARG A 324 24.51 -27.41 -11.38
CA ARG A 324 25.44 -26.72 -10.45
C ARG A 324 25.02 -25.30 -10.15
N TRP A 325 24.40 -24.59 -11.10
CA TRP A 325 24.11 -23.15 -10.99
C TRP A 325 22.61 -22.84 -10.89
N GLY A 326 21.74 -23.85 -11.04
CA GLY A 326 20.29 -23.69 -10.87
C GLY A 326 19.62 -22.93 -12.00
N LEU A 327 18.68 -22.06 -11.65
CA LEU A 327 17.78 -21.38 -12.60
C LEU A 327 17.88 -19.87 -12.45
N LEU A 328 17.90 -19.17 -13.60
CA LEU A 328 17.87 -17.70 -13.68
C LEU A 328 16.63 -17.26 -14.44
N ASN A 329 15.83 -16.36 -13.88
CA ASN A 329 14.68 -15.75 -14.53
C ASN A 329 14.93 -14.25 -14.68
N LEU A 330 14.71 -13.72 -15.88
CA LEU A 330 14.89 -12.30 -16.23
C LEU A 330 13.58 -11.76 -16.79
N ASN A 331 13.18 -10.56 -16.33
CA ASN A 331 12.03 -9.83 -16.83
C ASN A 331 12.38 -8.37 -17.02
N VAL A 332 11.88 -7.77 -18.11
CA VAL A 332 11.98 -6.34 -18.42
C VAL A 332 10.58 -5.85 -18.76
N ASP A 333 10.23 -4.69 -18.24
CA ASP A 333 8.95 -4.04 -18.48
C ASP A 333 9.19 -2.56 -18.77
N TYR A 334 8.55 -2.06 -19.81
CA TYR A 334 8.52 -0.65 -20.16
C TYR A 334 7.08 -0.18 -20.23
N MET A 335 6.79 0.95 -19.61
CA MET A 335 5.47 1.56 -19.59
C MET A 335 5.59 3.05 -19.88
N HIS A 336 4.73 3.54 -20.77
CA HIS A 336 4.55 4.95 -21.05
C HIS A 336 3.08 5.30 -20.99
N SER A 337 2.74 6.38 -20.31
CA SER A 337 1.38 6.89 -20.27
C SER A 337 1.34 8.41 -20.41
N THR A 338 0.26 8.93 -21.02
CA THR A 338 0.04 10.34 -21.27
C THR A 338 -1.40 10.70 -20.97
N ARG A 339 -1.66 11.35 -19.82
CA ARG A 339 -3.03 11.68 -19.39
C ARG A 339 -3.75 12.65 -20.35
N ASP A 340 -3.01 13.65 -20.80
CA ASP A 340 -3.51 14.61 -21.79
C ASP A 340 -2.41 14.86 -22.81
N ARG A 341 -2.65 14.47 -24.06
CA ARG A 341 -1.65 14.63 -25.13
C ARG A 341 -1.32 16.09 -25.46
N ARG A 342 -2.14 17.02 -25.01
CA ARG A 342 -1.93 18.46 -25.16
C ARG A 342 -1.01 19.02 -24.06
N ASP A 343 -0.90 18.30 -22.93
CA ASP A 343 -0.12 18.73 -21.76
C ASP A 343 1.10 17.84 -21.60
N ARG A 344 2.26 18.35 -22.00
CA ARG A 344 3.53 17.63 -21.93
C ARG A 344 4.01 17.37 -20.51
N LEU A 345 3.48 18.09 -19.52
CA LEU A 345 3.82 17.86 -18.11
C LEU A 345 3.16 16.59 -17.56
N LYS A 346 2.09 16.12 -18.19
CA LYS A 346 1.30 14.97 -17.77
C LYS A 346 1.68 13.66 -18.48
N THR A 347 2.96 13.32 -18.43
CA THR A 347 3.47 12.02 -18.90
C THR A 347 4.05 11.21 -17.75
N ASN A 348 4.07 9.89 -17.87
CA ASN A 348 4.72 8.98 -16.92
C ASN A 348 5.32 7.81 -17.69
N SER A 349 6.65 7.73 -17.71
CA SER A 349 7.40 6.66 -18.38
C SER A 349 8.27 5.94 -17.38
N ASN A 350 8.11 4.61 -17.30
CA ASN A 350 8.85 3.79 -16.36
C ASN A 350 9.50 2.61 -17.06
N ILE A 351 10.68 2.23 -16.60
CA ILE A 351 11.33 0.97 -16.93
C ILE A 351 11.54 0.16 -15.66
N ALA A 352 11.25 -1.13 -15.72
CA ALA A 352 11.50 -2.05 -14.62
C ALA A 352 12.27 -3.28 -15.10
N PHE A 353 13.19 -3.74 -14.30
CA PHE A 353 13.98 -4.93 -14.51
C PHE A 353 13.93 -5.81 -13.27
N ASN A 354 13.73 -7.11 -13.47
CA ASN A 354 13.78 -8.10 -12.40
C ASN A 354 14.65 -9.28 -12.82
N ALA A 355 15.54 -9.70 -11.92
CA ALA A 355 16.33 -10.91 -12.06
C ALA A 355 16.14 -11.78 -10.81
N THR A 356 15.81 -13.05 -11.00
CA THR A 356 15.65 -14.00 -9.90
C THR A 356 16.48 -15.25 -10.19
N TRP A 357 17.41 -15.55 -9.29
CA TRP A 357 18.29 -16.72 -9.36
C TRP A 357 17.98 -17.67 -8.22
N THR A 358 17.62 -18.91 -8.54
CA THR A 358 17.33 -19.98 -7.58
C THR A 358 18.34 -21.08 -7.71
N HIS A 359 18.91 -21.49 -6.59
CA HIS A 359 19.95 -22.50 -6.53
C HIS A 359 19.79 -23.41 -5.30
N THR A 360 20.01 -24.71 -5.48
CA THR A 360 20.01 -25.71 -4.41
C THR A 360 21.45 -25.94 -3.96
N LEU A 361 21.80 -25.49 -2.74
CA LEU A 361 23.16 -25.66 -2.19
C LEU A 361 23.44 -27.09 -1.74
N SER A 362 22.45 -27.79 -1.18
CA SER A 362 22.58 -29.17 -0.71
C SER A 362 21.27 -29.90 -0.88
N LYS A 363 21.28 -30.96 -1.69
CA LYS A 363 20.13 -31.85 -1.87
C LYS A 363 19.82 -32.66 -0.59
N ALA A 364 20.87 -33.08 0.13
CA ALA A 364 20.73 -33.87 1.36
C ALA A 364 20.08 -33.06 2.51
N LEU A 365 20.34 -31.75 2.58
CA LEU A 365 19.76 -30.87 3.56
C LEU A 365 18.50 -30.16 3.06
N GLY A 366 18.07 -30.39 1.81
CA GLY A 366 16.98 -29.61 1.20
C GLY A 366 17.24 -28.10 1.30
N TRP A 367 18.49 -27.69 1.04
CA TRP A 367 18.88 -26.30 1.21
C TRP A 367 18.80 -25.52 -0.10
N GLU A 368 17.75 -24.74 -0.23
CA GLU A 368 17.47 -23.93 -1.40
C GLU A 368 17.62 -22.44 -1.10
N ASN A 369 18.15 -21.69 -2.06
CA ASN A 369 18.31 -20.25 -1.97
C ASN A 369 17.80 -19.56 -3.22
N THR A 370 17.19 -18.41 -3.03
CA THR A 370 16.73 -17.52 -4.10
C THR A 370 17.26 -16.12 -3.84
N ILE A 371 17.93 -15.57 -4.82
CA ILE A 371 18.37 -14.17 -4.85
C ILE A 371 17.54 -13.46 -5.91
N SER A 372 16.91 -12.36 -5.52
CA SER A 372 16.15 -11.51 -6.46
C SER A 372 16.68 -10.10 -6.42
N ALA A 373 16.92 -9.53 -7.59
CA ALA A 373 17.32 -8.15 -7.79
C ALA A 373 16.25 -7.44 -8.63
N ASP A 374 15.75 -6.33 -8.11
CA ASP A 374 14.75 -5.48 -8.77
C ASP A 374 15.34 -4.10 -9.00
N PHE A 375 15.08 -3.57 -10.16
CA PHE A 375 15.36 -2.19 -10.48
C PHE A 375 14.17 -1.57 -11.18
N SER A 376 13.75 -0.39 -10.78
CA SER A 376 12.76 0.41 -11.49
C SER A 376 13.15 1.87 -11.50
N LYS A 377 12.83 2.54 -12.61
CA LYS A 377 13.16 3.95 -12.78
C LYS A 377 12.12 4.65 -13.64
N ASN A 378 11.68 5.83 -13.20
CA ASN A 378 11.02 6.81 -14.06
C ASN A 378 12.06 7.46 -14.98
N ILE A 379 11.76 7.55 -16.26
CA ILE A 379 12.67 8.03 -17.29
C ILE A 379 12.17 9.29 -18.03
N ASP A 380 11.13 9.94 -17.54
CA ASP A 380 10.60 11.16 -18.17
C ASP A 380 11.55 12.34 -18.15
N GLY A 381 12.40 12.45 -17.10
CA GLY A 381 13.33 13.55 -16.94
C GLY A 381 12.68 14.90 -16.63
N LEU A 382 13.34 15.98 -17.08
CA LEU A 382 12.81 17.34 -16.90
C LEU A 382 11.68 17.60 -17.90
N LYS A 383 10.55 18.03 -17.38
CA LYS A 383 9.38 18.41 -18.17
C LYS A 383 9.23 19.92 -18.15
N SER A 384 9.00 20.50 -19.31
CA SER A 384 8.74 21.91 -19.49
C SER A 384 7.58 22.14 -20.45
N ASP A 385 6.76 23.13 -20.14
CA ASP A 385 5.70 23.59 -21.00
C ASP A 385 6.05 25.01 -21.51
N PRO A 386 6.32 25.20 -22.79
CA PRO A 386 6.62 26.51 -23.35
C PRO A 386 5.51 27.53 -23.17
N ASP A 387 4.25 27.05 -23.15
CA ASP A 387 3.07 27.91 -23.02
C ASP A 387 2.79 28.28 -21.56
N ALA A 388 3.39 27.58 -20.59
CA ALA A 388 3.23 27.80 -19.16
C ALA A 388 4.33 28.70 -18.55
N LYS A 389 4.84 29.66 -19.27
CA LYS A 389 5.81 30.69 -18.78
C LYS A 389 6.94 30.10 -17.93
N LEU A 390 7.70 29.17 -18.49
CA LEU A 390 8.85 28.56 -17.83
C LEU A 390 8.55 27.65 -16.63
N ASN A 391 7.32 27.18 -16.47
CA ASN A 391 7.05 26.11 -15.50
C ASN A 391 7.80 24.86 -15.89
N ARG A 392 8.68 24.39 -15.02
CA ARG A 392 9.44 23.15 -15.20
C ARG A 392 9.22 22.25 -14.02
N THR A 393 8.99 20.97 -14.29
CA THR A 393 8.84 19.96 -13.25
C THR A 393 9.71 18.75 -13.55
N ARG A 394 10.16 18.11 -12.49
CA ARG A 394 10.89 16.84 -12.59
C ARG A 394 10.50 15.96 -11.43
N THR A 395 10.13 14.73 -11.76
CA THR A 395 9.87 13.69 -10.77
C THR A 395 10.72 12.48 -11.13
N ASP A 396 11.74 12.20 -10.35
CA ASP A 396 12.55 11.00 -10.50
C ASP A 396 12.20 10.01 -9.38
N ARG A 397 11.87 8.80 -9.77
CA ARG A 397 11.67 7.68 -8.87
C ARG A 397 12.58 6.55 -9.34
N GLN A 398 13.55 6.19 -8.52
CA GLN A 398 14.43 5.07 -8.78
C GLN A 398 14.41 4.16 -7.57
N ASN A 399 14.16 2.87 -7.79
CA ASN A 399 14.16 1.87 -6.74
C ASN A 399 15.11 0.73 -7.14
N PHE A 400 15.96 0.34 -6.21
CA PHE A 400 16.74 -0.88 -6.27
C PHE A 400 16.44 -1.73 -5.06
N ARG A 401 16.17 -3.00 -5.27
CA ARG A 401 15.92 -3.95 -4.18
C ARG A 401 16.71 -5.21 -4.44
N LEU A 402 17.40 -5.67 -3.42
CA LEU A 402 18.05 -6.98 -3.38
C LEU A 402 17.39 -7.79 -2.27
N SER A 403 16.93 -9.01 -2.57
CA SER A 403 16.39 -9.93 -1.58
C SER A 403 17.09 -11.27 -1.67
N PHE A 404 17.38 -11.84 -0.51
CA PHE A 404 17.94 -13.16 -0.33
C PHE A 404 16.98 -13.98 0.53
N ARG A 405 16.51 -15.08 0.02
CA ARG A 405 15.58 -15.98 0.68
C ARG A 405 16.15 -17.40 0.64
N GLY A 406 16.06 -18.12 1.74
CA GLY A 406 16.41 -19.54 1.76
C GLY A 406 15.44 -20.37 2.57
N LEU A 407 15.37 -21.61 2.18
CA LEU A 407 14.66 -22.69 2.89
C LEU A 407 15.67 -23.81 3.15
N LEU A 408 15.80 -24.18 4.40
CA LEU A 408 16.52 -25.35 4.85
C LEU A 408 15.48 -26.35 5.37
N SER A 409 15.32 -27.48 4.72
CA SER A 409 14.40 -28.56 5.10
C SER A 409 15.15 -29.89 5.21
N PRO A 410 15.79 -30.15 6.36
CA PRO A 410 16.55 -31.39 6.59
C PRO A 410 15.67 -32.62 6.38
N GLN A 411 16.16 -33.57 5.59
CA GLN A 411 15.36 -34.73 5.20
C GLN A 411 15.28 -35.82 6.25
N GLU A 412 16.29 -35.91 7.15
CA GLU A 412 16.37 -36.92 8.19
C GLU A 412 16.73 -36.32 9.56
N ASN A 413 16.04 -36.84 10.59
CA ASN A 413 16.40 -36.74 12.00
C ASN A 413 16.73 -35.35 12.57
N ALA A 414 16.14 -34.28 12.03
CA ALA A 414 16.39 -32.94 12.54
C ALA A 414 15.37 -32.53 13.62
N PHE A 415 15.82 -31.78 14.61
CA PHE A 415 14.94 -31.20 15.65
C PHE A 415 13.89 -30.25 15.06
N VAL A 416 14.17 -29.60 13.94
CA VAL A 416 13.25 -28.74 13.20
C VAL A 416 12.98 -29.32 11.81
N ASP A 417 11.75 -29.16 11.32
CA ASP A 417 11.35 -29.66 10.00
C ASP A 417 11.76 -28.71 8.88
N ALA A 418 11.79 -27.41 9.18
CA ALA A 418 12.21 -26.41 8.22
C ALA A 418 12.69 -25.13 8.92
N ILE A 419 13.64 -24.46 8.31
CA ILE A 419 14.07 -23.10 8.66
C ILE A 419 13.94 -22.25 7.41
N ASP A 420 13.06 -21.27 7.48
CA ASP A 420 12.94 -20.21 6.48
C ASP A 420 13.71 -18.99 6.93
N TYR A 421 14.45 -18.37 6.03
CA TYR A 421 15.09 -17.10 6.30
C TYR A 421 15.00 -16.19 5.10
N ASN A 422 14.88 -14.89 5.38
CA ASN A 422 14.91 -13.87 4.36
C ASN A 422 15.63 -12.63 4.84
N LEU A 423 16.33 -12.00 3.91
CA LEU A 423 17.02 -10.73 4.09
C LEU A 423 16.70 -9.85 2.88
N SER A 424 16.38 -8.60 3.08
CA SER A 424 16.20 -7.66 1.97
C SER A 424 16.81 -6.30 2.26
N LEU A 425 17.38 -5.72 1.22
CA LEU A 425 17.87 -4.35 1.15
C LEU A 425 17.10 -3.63 0.05
N SER A 426 16.47 -2.50 0.39
CA SER A 426 15.82 -1.62 -0.58
C SER A 426 16.44 -0.24 -0.49
N LEU A 427 16.86 0.28 -1.62
CA LEU A 427 17.44 1.62 -1.81
C LEU A 427 16.55 2.36 -2.80
N SER A 428 16.05 3.51 -2.40
CA SER A 428 15.24 4.35 -3.29
C SER A 428 15.87 5.73 -3.42
N HIS A 429 15.66 6.34 -4.58
CA HIS A 429 15.91 7.75 -4.79
C HIS A 429 14.62 8.39 -5.26
N GLN A 430 14.16 9.35 -4.52
CA GLN A 430 12.92 10.09 -4.73
C GLN A 430 13.28 11.56 -4.84
N TYR A 431 13.09 12.14 -6.03
CA TYR A 431 13.43 13.54 -6.27
C TYR A 431 12.26 14.21 -6.96
N ASP A 432 11.80 15.29 -6.36
CA ASP A 432 10.77 16.16 -6.91
C ASP A 432 11.32 17.57 -7.01
N MET A 433 11.11 18.20 -8.17
CA MET A 433 11.54 19.55 -8.46
C MET A 433 10.40 20.29 -9.15
N HIS A 434 10.18 21.51 -8.71
CA HIS A 434 9.27 22.44 -9.34
C HIS A 434 9.96 23.80 -9.46
N GLU A 435 9.91 24.35 -10.64
CA GLU A 435 10.40 25.69 -10.96
C GLU A 435 9.28 26.46 -11.65
N GLU A 436 9.06 27.66 -11.18
CA GLU A 436 8.01 28.54 -11.67
C GLU A 436 8.54 29.95 -11.83
N PHE A 437 8.21 30.62 -12.94
CA PHE A 437 8.50 32.01 -13.11
C PHE A 437 7.54 32.88 -12.31
N ILE A 438 8.07 33.63 -11.39
CA ILE A 438 7.34 34.59 -10.56
C ILE A 438 7.52 35.98 -11.15
N ALA A 439 6.39 36.59 -11.52
CA ALA A 439 6.29 37.99 -11.87
C ALA A 439 5.41 38.68 -10.82
N ASN A 440 6.01 39.40 -9.90
CA ASN A 440 5.29 39.91 -8.78
C ASN A 440 5.42 41.44 -8.69
N ASN A 441 4.28 42.11 -8.62
CA ASN A 441 4.21 43.56 -8.39
C ASN A 441 4.23 43.91 -6.88
N ARG A 442 4.37 42.92 -6.00
CA ARG A 442 4.44 43.10 -4.55
C ARG A 442 5.88 42.84 -4.07
N LEU A 443 6.20 43.45 -2.95
CA LEU A 443 7.50 43.23 -2.30
C LEU A 443 7.49 41.86 -1.60
N ASN A 444 8.24 40.88 -2.13
CA ASN A 444 8.48 39.58 -1.50
C ASN A 444 9.71 39.68 -0.59
N LEU A 445 9.50 39.45 0.71
CA LEU A 445 10.60 39.44 1.66
C LEU A 445 11.45 38.17 1.51
N ILE A 446 12.74 38.31 1.63
CA ILE A 446 13.69 37.21 1.77
C ILE A 446 13.66 36.77 3.23
N THR A 447 13.01 35.63 3.52
CA THR A 447 12.90 35.11 4.89
C THR A 447 13.72 33.83 5.03
N ASP A 448 14.84 33.90 5.73
CA ASP A 448 15.86 32.82 5.85
C ASP A 448 16.18 32.41 7.29
N ALA A 449 15.67 33.14 8.29
CA ALA A 449 15.99 32.91 9.69
C ALA A 449 15.40 31.61 10.24
N TYR A 450 16.22 30.84 10.94
CA TYR A 450 15.86 29.57 11.62
C TYR A 450 15.67 29.73 13.14
N THR A 451 15.75 30.96 13.64
CA THR A 451 15.67 31.28 15.07
C THR A 451 14.57 32.29 15.36
N ASN A 452 14.06 32.26 16.60
CA ASN A 452 13.11 33.28 17.07
C ASN A 452 13.80 34.63 17.17
N GLY A 453 13.12 35.72 16.80
CA GLY A 453 13.61 37.07 17.00
C GLY A 453 13.33 37.98 15.82
N LEU A 454 13.98 39.17 15.88
CA LEU A 454 13.96 40.18 14.82
C LEU A 454 15.15 39.92 13.88
N HIS A 455 14.89 39.98 12.58
CA HIS A 455 15.89 39.74 11.54
C HIS A 455 15.79 40.82 10.48
N GLU A 456 16.93 41.41 10.12
CA GLU A 456 17.03 42.30 8.97
C GLU A 456 16.97 41.47 7.68
N THR A 457 16.37 42.02 6.63
CA THR A 457 16.26 41.38 5.34
C THR A 457 16.19 42.36 4.19
N ASP A 458 16.14 41.84 3.00
CA ASP A 458 15.86 42.57 1.77
C ASP A 458 14.64 41.96 1.05
N VAL A 459 14.31 42.45 -0.11
CA VAL A 459 13.22 41.98 -0.97
C VAL A 459 13.80 41.22 -2.15
N ALA A 460 13.11 40.18 -2.53
CA ALA A 460 13.41 39.43 -3.75
C ALA A 460 13.21 40.30 -5.00
N PRO A 461 13.91 40.03 -6.08
CA PRO A 461 13.70 40.70 -7.37
C PRO A 461 12.23 40.62 -7.80
N PRO A 462 11.72 41.58 -8.62
CA PRO A 462 10.33 41.55 -9.08
C PRO A 462 10.09 40.40 -10.09
N TYR A 463 11.13 39.90 -10.73
CA TYR A 463 11.08 38.82 -11.73
C TYR A 463 12.17 37.80 -11.41
N TYR A 464 11.78 36.55 -11.15
CA TYR A 464 12.72 35.46 -10.88
C TYR A 464 12.09 34.09 -11.12
N ASN A 465 12.92 33.09 -11.25
CA ASN A 465 12.46 31.71 -11.20
C ASN A 465 12.54 31.20 -9.76
N ALA A 466 11.42 30.86 -9.19
CA ALA A 466 11.34 30.20 -7.90
C ALA A 466 11.59 28.70 -8.07
N LEU A 467 12.45 28.12 -7.24
CA LEU A 467 12.81 26.70 -7.29
C LEU A 467 12.57 26.04 -5.93
N LEU A 468 11.88 24.92 -5.96
CA LEU A 468 11.71 24.03 -4.83
C LEU A 468 12.11 22.61 -5.22
N GLU A 469 12.93 21.99 -4.42
CA GLU A 469 13.38 20.62 -4.63
C GLU A 469 13.17 19.80 -3.34
N ILE A 470 12.82 18.51 -3.52
CA ILE A 470 12.82 17.55 -2.42
C ILE A 470 13.61 16.32 -2.87
N ASP A 471 14.74 16.11 -2.22
CA ASP A 471 15.62 14.95 -2.47
C ASP A 471 15.52 13.98 -1.31
N GLY A 472 14.83 12.86 -1.51
CA GLY A 472 14.68 11.74 -0.56
C GLY A 472 15.48 10.54 -1.02
N LYS A 473 16.17 9.88 -0.08
CA LYS A 473 16.89 8.60 -0.29
C LYS A 473 16.48 7.57 0.77
N PRO A 474 15.24 7.03 0.67
CA PRO A 474 14.80 5.95 1.53
C PRO A 474 15.70 4.73 1.43
N LEU A 475 16.04 4.17 2.60
CA LEU A 475 16.73 2.91 2.77
C LEU A 475 15.88 2.03 3.68
N ALA A 476 15.64 0.77 3.30
CA ALA A 476 15.01 -0.22 4.13
C ALA A 476 15.84 -1.50 4.15
N LEU A 477 16.14 -1.98 5.35
CA LEU A 477 16.81 -3.24 5.60
C LEU A 477 15.90 -4.10 6.48
N SER A 478 15.60 -5.33 6.07
CA SER A 478 14.81 -6.25 6.86
C SER A 478 15.38 -7.65 6.83
N GLY A 479 15.24 -8.36 7.95
CA GLY A 479 15.59 -9.76 8.08
C GLY A 479 14.59 -10.50 8.96
N ASN A 480 14.32 -11.76 8.59
CA ASN A 480 13.46 -12.68 9.33
C ASN A 480 14.01 -14.09 9.26
N VAL A 481 13.94 -14.82 10.37
CA VAL A 481 14.24 -16.24 10.45
C VAL A 481 13.08 -16.92 11.18
N GLU A 482 12.54 -17.99 10.58
CA GLU A 482 11.45 -18.79 11.13
C GLU A 482 11.84 -20.26 11.17
N ALA A 483 11.77 -20.89 12.33
CA ALA A 483 11.93 -22.32 12.51
C ALA A 483 10.56 -22.99 12.69
N ARG A 484 10.33 -24.15 12.03
CA ARG A 484 9.09 -24.88 12.10
C ARG A 484 9.29 -26.31 12.55
N ARG A 485 8.39 -26.78 13.42
CA ARG A 485 8.35 -28.16 13.90
C ARG A 485 6.92 -28.67 13.90
N THR A 486 6.71 -29.83 13.27
CA THR A 486 5.44 -30.55 13.26
C THR A 486 5.48 -31.66 14.30
N LEU A 487 4.52 -31.66 15.21
CA LEU A 487 4.35 -32.62 16.29
C LEU A 487 2.99 -33.33 16.14
N LYS A 488 2.96 -34.62 16.36
CA LYS A 488 1.72 -35.38 16.49
C LYS A 488 1.43 -35.63 17.97
N TRP A 489 0.25 -35.26 18.44
CA TRP A 489 -0.22 -35.49 19.78
C TRP A 489 -1.57 -36.21 19.76
N GLY A 490 -1.53 -37.53 19.93
CA GLY A 490 -2.70 -38.38 19.69
C GLY A 490 -3.16 -38.27 18.22
N GLN A 491 -4.41 -37.88 18.00
CA GLN A 491 -4.97 -37.67 16.66
C GLN A 491 -4.69 -36.27 16.11
N SER A 492 -4.23 -35.34 16.93
CA SER A 492 -3.95 -33.99 16.52
C SER A 492 -2.55 -33.82 15.92
N THR A 493 -2.44 -32.90 14.97
CA THR A 493 -1.18 -32.45 14.39
C THR A 493 -0.99 -30.99 14.72
N HIS A 494 0.17 -30.64 15.29
CA HIS A 494 0.57 -29.29 15.65
C HIS A 494 1.77 -28.88 14.80
N THR A 495 1.70 -27.76 14.11
CA THR A 495 2.86 -27.18 13.42
C THR A 495 3.24 -25.89 14.15
N LEU A 496 4.23 -26.00 15.01
CA LEU A 496 4.79 -24.87 15.75
C LEU A 496 5.74 -24.08 14.85
N SER A 497 5.58 -22.76 14.83
CA SER A 497 6.47 -21.82 14.14
C SER A 497 6.97 -20.79 15.13
N LEU A 498 8.28 -20.66 15.24
CA LEU A 498 8.94 -19.61 16.03
C LEU A 498 9.76 -18.76 15.08
N GLY A 499 9.49 -17.45 15.05
CA GLY A 499 10.24 -16.55 14.19
C GLY A 499 10.77 -15.32 14.93
N ILE A 500 11.91 -14.84 14.48
CA ILE A 500 12.55 -13.59 14.92
C ILE A 500 12.72 -12.68 13.71
N PHE A 501 12.52 -11.39 13.91
CA PHE A 501 12.66 -10.41 12.83
C PHE A 501 13.27 -9.12 13.34
N ALA A 502 13.93 -8.42 12.40
CA ALA A 502 14.42 -7.08 12.59
C ALA A 502 14.26 -6.27 11.31
N ARG A 503 13.96 -4.98 11.46
CA ARG A 503 13.79 -4.04 10.36
C ARG A 503 14.34 -2.67 10.73
N HIS A 504 15.14 -2.10 9.86
CA HIS A 504 15.62 -0.74 9.94
C HIS A 504 15.25 0.03 8.68
N GLU A 505 14.68 1.20 8.85
CA GLU A 505 14.34 2.09 7.75
C GLU A 505 14.83 3.50 8.07
N SER A 506 15.32 4.20 7.05
CA SER A 506 15.84 5.57 7.19
C SER A 506 15.74 6.33 5.86
N ASN A 507 15.86 7.65 5.93
CA ASN A 507 15.92 8.50 4.75
C ASN A 507 17.17 9.39 4.81
N HIS A 508 18.07 9.22 3.84
CA HIS A 508 19.38 9.85 3.76
C HIS A 508 19.45 10.93 2.66
N GLY A 509 18.30 11.39 2.14
CA GLY A 509 18.25 12.45 1.15
C GLY A 509 18.71 13.79 1.71
N LYS A 510 18.91 14.74 0.81
CA LYS A 510 19.21 16.14 1.19
C LYS A 510 18.03 16.81 1.88
N GLY A 511 16.80 16.30 1.63
CA GLY A 511 15.56 16.85 2.15
C GLY A 511 14.96 17.91 1.25
N LYS A 512 14.18 18.82 1.85
CA LYS A 512 13.63 20.00 1.17
C LYS A 512 14.70 21.06 1.01
N ILE A 513 14.91 21.51 -0.23
CA ILE A 513 15.87 22.54 -0.61
C ILE A 513 15.04 23.73 -1.10
N PHE A 514 15.22 24.84 -0.44
CA PHE A 514 14.53 26.08 -0.71
C PHE A 514 15.54 27.23 -0.78
N ASN A 515 15.36 28.11 -1.75
CA ASN A 515 16.15 29.35 -1.86
C ASN A 515 15.30 30.54 -1.37
N ALA A 516 15.70 31.11 -0.26
CA ALA A 516 15.00 32.25 0.33
C ALA A 516 15.07 33.53 -0.52
N GLU A 517 16.11 33.68 -1.37
CA GLU A 517 16.27 34.84 -2.26
C GLU A 517 15.24 34.84 -3.42
N THR A 518 14.70 33.66 -3.74
CA THR A 518 13.72 33.46 -4.83
C THR A 518 12.51 32.66 -4.32
N PRO A 519 11.73 33.21 -3.37
CA PRO A 519 10.63 32.51 -2.72
C PRO A 519 9.46 32.23 -3.66
N PHE A 520 8.79 31.11 -3.50
CA PHE A 520 7.57 30.77 -4.26
C PHE A 520 6.41 31.66 -3.96
N TYR A 521 6.34 32.17 -2.75
CA TYR A 521 5.20 32.92 -2.28
C TYR A 521 5.61 34.16 -1.57
N ASP A 522 4.76 35.15 -1.78
CA ASP A 522 4.67 36.34 -0.99
C ASP A 522 4.53 35.99 0.50
N GLY A 523 5.61 35.89 1.20
CA GLY A 523 5.65 35.98 2.65
C GLY A 523 5.09 37.31 3.17
N GLY A 524 4.50 38.12 2.26
CA GLY A 524 4.03 39.44 2.50
C GLY A 524 3.09 39.49 3.68
N GLN A 525 3.41 40.30 4.65
CA GLN A 525 2.61 40.72 5.80
C GLN A 525 2.06 39.62 6.74
N GLY A 526 2.34 38.37 6.56
CA GLY A 526 1.84 37.31 7.44
C GLY A 526 2.01 35.92 6.97
N GLY A 527 2.98 35.66 6.09
CA GLY A 527 3.22 34.35 5.50
C GLY A 527 3.84 33.37 6.47
N ARG A 528 3.47 32.10 6.30
CA ARG A 528 4.23 30.98 6.82
C ARG A 528 5.42 30.75 5.89
N GLY A 529 6.59 31.20 6.31
CA GLY A 529 7.80 31.13 5.51
C GLY A 529 8.23 29.70 5.19
N ASP A 530 8.74 29.47 3.98
CA ASP A 530 9.40 28.21 3.65
C ASP A 530 10.85 28.25 4.10
N ARG A 531 11.38 27.09 4.50
CA ARG A 531 12.78 26.88 4.84
C ARG A 531 13.27 25.55 4.29
N SER A 532 14.57 25.43 4.13
CA SER A 532 15.17 24.13 3.85
C SER A 532 15.03 23.19 5.06
N TYR A 533 14.72 21.92 4.81
CA TYR A 533 14.59 20.90 5.85
C TYR A 533 15.48 19.70 5.53
N LYS A 534 16.56 19.53 6.28
CA LYS A 534 17.55 18.47 6.07
C LYS A 534 17.14 17.18 6.74
N TYR A 535 17.15 16.06 6.00
CA TYR A 535 16.74 14.72 6.53
C TYR A 535 17.84 14.05 7.37
N HIS A 536 19.07 14.49 7.28
CA HIS A 536 20.27 13.92 7.88
C HIS A 536 20.06 13.21 9.23
N ASN A 537 20.33 11.90 9.29
CA ASN A 537 20.40 11.02 10.46
C ASN A 537 19.23 11.09 11.47
N ARG A 538 18.25 11.97 11.25
CA ARG A 538 17.08 12.13 12.12
C ARG A 538 15.98 11.14 11.76
N ILE A 539 15.78 10.87 10.46
CA ILE A 539 14.67 10.10 9.95
C ILE A 539 15.03 8.63 9.96
N LYS A 540 14.57 7.92 10.99
CA LYS A 540 14.80 6.47 11.15
C LYS A 540 13.64 5.80 11.87
N LEU A 541 13.38 4.55 11.49
CA LEU A 541 12.44 3.64 12.12
C LEU A 541 13.12 2.32 12.40
N ASN A 542 12.93 1.80 13.61
CA ASN A 542 13.44 0.50 14.00
C ASN A 542 12.28 -0.37 14.48
N GLN A 543 12.24 -1.60 14.00
CA GLN A 543 11.30 -2.63 14.43
C GLN A 543 12.06 -3.91 14.69
N SER A 544 11.77 -4.58 15.77
CA SER A 544 12.32 -5.90 16.07
C SER A 544 11.36 -6.67 16.96
N GLY A 545 11.45 -7.98 16.95
CA GLY A 545 10.59 -8.80 17.78
C GLY A 545 10.65 -10.25 17.40
N PHE A 546 9.73 -11.00 18.00
CA PHE A 546 9.55 -12.42 17.73
C PHE A 546 8.06 -12.76 17.66
N TYR A 547 7.76 -13.91 17.06
CA TYR A 547 6.42 -14.45 17.03
C TYR A 547 6.43 -15.96 17.25
N LEU A 548 5.35 -16.43 17.87
CA LEU A 548 5.06 -17.85 18.05
C LEU A 548 3.70 -18.15 17.46
N GLN A 549 3.60 -19.21 16.68
CA GLN A 549 2.35 -19.67 16.07
C GLN A 549 2.24 -21.17 16.18
N ASP A 550 1.06 -21.67 16.50
CA ASP A 550 0.68 -23.06 16.38
C ASP A 550 -0.42 -23.21 15.32
N LYS A 551 -0.19 -24.05 14.31
CA LYS A 551 -1.22 -24.53 13.39
C LYS A 551 -1.65 -25.91 13.83
N PHE A 552 -2.81 -25.97 14.43
CA PHE A 552 -3.43 -27.16 14.98
C PHE A 552 -4.41 -27.78 13.97
N MET A 553 -4.37 -29.10 13.82
CA MET A 553 -5.33 -29.88 13.05
C MET A 553 -5.77 -31.10 13.86
N LEU A 554 -7.11 -31.27 13.98
CA LEU A 554 -7.73 -32.42 14.63
C LEU A 554 -8.75 -33.05 13.70
N PRO A 555 -8.48 -34.25 13.16
CA PRO A 555 -9.48 -35.08 12.51
C PRO A 555 -10.57 -35.49 13.52
N THR A 556 -11.84 -35.30 13.17
CA THR A 556 -13.00 -35.70 13.97
C THR A 556 -13.83 -36.75 13.21
N THR A 557 -14.83 -37.33 13.83
CA THR A 557 -15.72 -38.32 13.20
C THR A 557 -16.49 -37.79 11.99
N HIS A 558 -16.75 -36.46 11.94
CA HIS A 558 -17.57 -35.80 10.91
C HIS A 558 -16.79 -34.78 10.08
N GLY A 559 -15.47 -34.71 10.18
CA GLY A 559 -14.67 -33.76 9.46
C GLY A 559 -13.34 -33.44 10.12
N THR A 560 -12.80 -32.23 9.85
CA THR A 560 -11.51 -31.78 10.38
C THR A 560 -11.67 -30.40 11.02
N LEU A 561 -11.29 -30.26 12.29
CA LEU A 561 -11.12 -28.97 12.94
C LEU A 561 -9.67 -28.47 12.73
N SER A 562 -9.51 -27.29 12.20
CA SER A 562 -8.22 -26.63 12.08
C SER A 562 -8.24 -25.28 12.81
N ALA A 563 -7.14 -24.94 13.47
CA ALA A 563 -6.97 -23.64 14.10
C ALA A 563 -5.54 -23.16 13.91
N THR A 564 -5.38 -21.86 13.78
CA THR A 564 -4.07 -21.19 13.80
C THR A 564 -4.12 -20.12 14.87
N ALA A 565 -3.39 -20.35 15.96
CA ALA A 565 -3.26 -19.41 17.06
C ALA A 565 -1.83 -18.92 17.15
N GLY A 566 -1.64 -17.63 17.42
CA GLY A 566 -0.30 -17.10 17.56
C GLY A 566 -0.27 -15.72 18.19
N VAL A 567 0.90 -15.33 18.61
CA VAL A 567 1.19 -14.00 19.16
C VAL A 567 2.47 -13.46 18.53
N ARG A 568 2.43 -12.18 18.15
CA ARG A 568 3.58 -11.42 17.70
C ARG A 568 3.86 -10.34 18.73
N LEU A 569 5.10 -10.32 19.24
CA LEU A 569 5.59 -9.34 20.19
C LEU A 569 6.68 -8.53 19.51
N GLU A 570 6.50 -7.22 19.45
CA GLU A 570 7.40 -6.36 18.72
C GLU A 570 7.67 -5.02 19.41
N PHE A 571 8.87 -4.53 19.21
CA PHE A 571 9.27 -3.19 19.58
C PHE A 571 9.27 -2.32 18.31
N GLN A 572 8.51 -1.24 18.33
CA GLN A 572 8.38 -0.27 17.26
C GLN A 572 8.87 1.09 17.78
N ASN A 573 10.04 1.55 17.35
CA ASN A 573 10.67 2.78 17.85
C ASN A 573 10.62 2.87 19.39
N GLN A 574 11.10 1.84 20.06
CA GLN A 574 11.16 1.72 21.55
C GLN A 574 9.79 1.55 22.23
N ARG A 575 8.71 1.34 21.49
CA ARG A 575 7.37 1.06 22.04
C ARG A 575 6.99 -0.38 21.80
N PHE A 576 6.43 -1.00 22.82
CA PHE A 576 6.01 -2.40 22.79
C PHE A 576 4.61 -2.52 22.18
N ALA A 577 4.43 -3.54 21.32
CA ALA A 577 3.15 -3.93 20.74
C ALA A 577 3.00 -5.46 20.78
N ALA A 578 1.80 -5.93 21.18
CA ALA A 578 1.46 -7.34 21.21
C ALA A 578 0.24 -7.61 20.31
N SER A 579 0.39 -8.53 19.35
CA SER A 579 -0.59 -8.84 18.32
C SER A 579 -1.04 -10.31 18.42
N PRO A 580 -1.96 -10.67 19.32
CA PRO A 580 -2.58 -11.99 19.34
C PRO A 580 -3.51 -12.17 18.13
N ARG A 581 -3.50 -13.37 17.55
CA ARG A 581 -4.35 -13.72 16.40
C ARG A 581 -4.79 -15.17 16.47
N LEU A 582 -6.05 -15.40 16.12
CA LEU A 582 -6.69 -16.70 16.09
C LEU A 582 -7.51 -16.83 14.80
N ASN A 583 -7.29 -17.90 14.05
CA ASN A 583 -8.14 -18.33 12.94
C ASN A 583 -8.58 -19.77 13.19
N THR A 584 -9.87 -20.06 13.09
CA THR A 584 -10.41 -21.41 13.25
C THR A 584 -11.27 -21.77 12.05
N MET A 585 -11.27 -23.03 11.67
CA MET A 585 -12.10 -23.57 10.62
C MET A 585 -12.49 -25.03 10.94
N TRP A 586 -13.78 -25.32 10.89
CA TRP A 586 -14.30 -26.68 10.97
C TRP A 586 -14.84 -27.07 9.61
N THR A 587 -14.19 -28.05 8.98
CA THR A 587 -14.55 -28.56 7.65
C THR A 587 -15.20 -29.93 7.82
N PHE A 588 -16.45 -30.06 7.39
CA PHE A 588 -17.20 -31.31 7.40
C PHE A 588 -16.94 -32.13 6.13
N ASP A 589 -17.14 -33.45 6.24
CA ASP A 589 -16.92 -34.39 5.13
C ASP A 589 -17.84 -34.14 3.91
N ASN A 590 -18.97 -33.46 4.10
CA ASN A 590 -19.91 -33.08 3.02
C ASN A 590 -19.47 -31.83 2.23
N GLY A 591 -18.31 -31.22 2.57
CA GLY A 591 -17.78 -30.05 1.93
C GLY A 591 -18.22 -28.71 2.51
N LEU A 592 -19.05 -28.73 3.57
CA LEU A 592 -19.42 -27.53 4.35
C LEU A 592 -18.30 -27.20 5.33
N SER A 593 -18.00 -25.92 5.50
CA SER A 593 -17.03 -25.45 6.51
C SER A 593 -17.57 -24.20 7.21
N PHE A 594 -17.34 -24.10 8.52
CA PHE A 594 -17.54 -22.89 9.31
C PHE A 594 -16.20 -22.35 9.74
N ASN A 595 -16.04 -21.03 9.71
CA ASN A 595 -14.82 -20.36 10.13
C ASN A 595 -15.10 -19.16 11.03
N ALA A 596 -14.18 -18.91 11.95
CA ALA A 596 -14.14 -17.74 12.81
C ALA A 596 -12.71 -17.25 12.95
N ALA A 597 -12.53 -15.92 13.03
CA ALA A 597 -11.21 -15.34 13.26
C ALA A 597 -11.31 -14.09 14.11
N TYR A 598 -10.28 -13.89 14.95
CA TYR A 598 -10.07 -12.67 15.71
C TYR A 598 -8.59 -12.33 15.75
N GLY A 599 -8.25 -11.05 15.65
CA GLY A 599 -6.87 -10.62 15.80
C GLY A 599 -6.70 -9.14 16.04
N ILE A 600 -5.56 -8.80 16.64
CA ILE A 600 -5.08 -7.43 16.82
C ILE A 600 -3.85 -7.24 15.93
N SER A 601 -3.76 -6.09 15.29
CA SER A 601 -2.65 -5.74 14.40
C SER A 601 -2.25 -4.29 14.61
N TYR A 602 -0.95 -4.01 14.51
CA TYR A 602 -0.38 -2.67 14.69
C TYR A 602 0.37 -2.23 13.42
N LYS A 603 0.29 -0.92 13.13
CA LYS A 603 1.03 -0.26 12.04
C LYS A 603 1.90 0.85 12.61
N ILE A 604 3.20 0.88 12.29
CA ILE A 604 4.07 1.97 12.73
C ILE A 604 3.70 3.27 12.01
N PRO A 605 3.72 4.45 12.66
CA PRO A 605 3.51 5.73 11.99
C PRO A 605 4.57 5.99 10.93
N ALA A 606 4.19 6.59 9.79
CA ALA A 606 5.15 7.04 8.79
C ALA A 606 6.07 8.13 9.34
N THR A 607 7.30 8.21 8.80
CA THR A 607 8.28 9.23 9.20
C THR A 607 7.79 10.65 9.03
N ALA A 608 6.93 10.90 8.06
CA ALA A 608 6.32 12.21 7.84
C ALA A 608 5.49 12.71 9.04
N TYR A 609 4.93 11.79 9.82
CA TYR A 609 4.22 12.13 11.05
C TYR A 609 5.14 12.19 12.27
N LEU A 610 6.24 11.42 12.27
CA LEU A 610 7.19 11.38 13.39
C LEU A 610 8.21 12.52 13.35
N TYR A 611 8.53 13.00 12.14
CA TYR A 611 9.57 13.99 11.88
C TYR A 611 9.05 15.11 10.98
N PRO A 612 7.99 15.83 11.37
CA PRO A 612 7.55 17.00 10.62
C PRO A 612 8.60 18.10 10.68
N GLU A 613 8.68 18.93 9.65
CA GLU A 613 9.56 20.11 9.68
C GLU A 613 9.00 21.20 10.61
N ASN A 614 9.86 22.10 11.07
CA ASN A 614 9.44 23.27 11.83
C ASN A 614 8.54 24.18 10.99
N VAL A 615 7.60 24.85 11.66
CA VAL A 615 6.76 25.90 11.08
C VAL A 615 7.34 27.25 11.44
N TYR A 616 7.46 28.13 10.46
CA TYR A 616 8.01 29.47 10.62
C TYR A 616 6.92 30.51 10.36
N PHE A 617 6.63 31.36 11.34
CA PHE A 617 5.75 32.49 11.18
C PHE A 617 6.59 33.77 11.08
N ASP A 618 6.62 34.36 9.89
CA ASP A 618 7.38 35.55 9.59
C ASP A 618 6.42 36.76 9.50
N ARG A 619 6.69 37.80 10.26
CA ARG A 619 5.88 39.03 10.32
C ARG A 619 6.75 40.24 10.04
N LEU A 620 6.46 40.96 8.95
CA LEU A 620 7.10 42.21 8.65
C LEU A 620 6.77 43.21 9.75
N VAL A 621 7.78 43.77 10.40
CA VAL A 621 7.65 44.72 11.50
C VAL A 621 8.10 46.13 11.13
N TYR A 622 9.03 46.23 10.19
CA TYR A 622 9.50 47.50 9.65
C TYR A 622 9.76 47.40 8.15
N SER A 623 9.36 48.42 7.41
CA SER A 623 9.51 48.46 5.96
C SER A 623 9.91 49.86 5.52
N ASN A 624 11.11 50.01 4.99
CA ASN A 624 11.57 51.21 4.31
C ASN A 624 12.15 50.81 2.94
N TYR A 625 11.35 50.97 1.91
CA TYR A 625 11.77 50.70 0.54
C TYR A 625 12.51 51.93 -0.03
N SER A 626 13.69 51.69 -0.61
CA SER A 626 14.41 52.65 -1.44
C SER A 626 15.08 51.91 -2.59
N ASN A 627 15.23 52.58 -3.72
CA ASN A 627 16.04 52.04 -4.83
C ASN A 627 17.54 52.03 -4.47
N ASN A 628 17.95 52.84 -3.53
CA ASN A 628 19.31 52.83 -2.98
C ASN A 628 19.39 51.80 -1.87
N ALA A 629 20.23 50.80 -2.05
CA ALA A 629 20.42 49.70 -1.09
C ALA A 629 20.87 50.18 0.30
N ASN A 630 21.63 51.28 0.37
CA ASN A 630 22.09 51.84 1.64
C ASN A 630 20.96 52.49 2.45
N GLU A 631 19.86 52.84 1.81
CA GLU A 631 18.69 53.47 2.42
C GLU A 631 17.59 52.45 2.70
N ARG A 632 17.66 51.28 2.08
CA ARG A 632 16.65 50.24 2.15
C ARG A 632 16.83 49.42 3.40
N LEU A 633 15.75 49.16 4.15
CA LEU A 633 15.75 48.32 5.33
C LEU A 633 14.39 47.66 5.55
N PHE A 634 14.39 46.37 5.67
CA PHE A 634 13.24 45.56 6.10
C PHE A 634 13.63 44.81 7.34
N ILE A 635 12.70 44.73 8.30
CA ILE A 635 12.86 43.94 9.52
C ILE A 635 11.63 43.06 9.67
N TYR A 636 11.83 41.78 9.85
CA TYR A 636 10.77 40.84 10.16
C TYR A 636 11.03 40.13 11.49
N LYS A 637 9.94 39.74 12.13
CA LYS A 637 9.96 38.90 13.33
C LYS A 637 9.61 37.46 12.96
N THR A 638 10.48 36.51 13.31
CA THR A 638 10.23 35.08 13.13
C THR A 638 9.85 34.44 14.45
N LYS A 639 8.84 33.58 14.41
CA LYS A 639 8.54 32.59 15.44
C LYS A 639 8.65 31.19 14.86
N VAL A 640 9.47 30.36 15.50
CA VAL A 640 9.73 28.96 15.10
C VAL A 640 8.96 28.02 16.01
N ILE A 641 8.21 27.10 15.42
CA ILE A 641 7.41 26.11 16.14
C ILE A 641 7.80 24.69 15.65
N ASP A 642 8.09 23.82 16.59
CA ASP A 642 8.26 22.39 16.33
C ASP A 642 6.89 21.68 16.46
N PRO A 643 6.30 21.20 15.35
CA PRO A 643 5.01 20.52 15.37
C PRO A 643 5.10 19.05 15.75
N THR A 644 6.26 18.55 16.14
CA THR A 644 6.49 17.14 16.50
C THR A 644 5.62 16.72 17.69
N ASN A 645 4.99 15.56 17.58
CA ASN A 645 4.26 14.94 18.69
C ASN A 645 5.02 13.73 19.26
N PRO A 646 5.75 13.90 20.38
CA PRO A 646 6.50 12.79 20.98
C PRO A 646 5.60 11.67 21.54
N ASN A 647 4.30 11.96 21.73
CA ASN A 647 3.32 10.99 22.24
C ASN A 647 2.60 10.21 21.16
N LEU A 648 2.96 10.39 19.89
CA LEU A 648 2.36 9.67 18.78
C LEU A 648 2.60 8.16 18.93
N ARG A 649 1.53 7.38 18.82
CA ARG A 649 1.53 5.91 18.99
C ARG A 649 1.13 5.21 17.71
N SER A 650 1.49 3.94 17.58
CA SER A 650 1.08 3.09 16.48
C SER A 650 -0.44 2.93 16.45
N PRO A 651 -1.10 3.18 15.31
CA PRO A 651 -2.46 2.74 15.06
C PRO A 651 -2.60 1.23 15.21
N TYR A 652 -3.77 0.77 15.64
CA TYR A 652 -4.06 -0.66 15.72
C TYR A 652 -5.51 -0.96 15.37
N THR A 653 -5.74 -2.21 14.95
CA THR A 653 -7.05 -2.68 14.48
C THR A 653 -7.42 -3.96 15.19
N HIS A 654 -8.66 -4.03 15.69
CA HIS A 654 -9.34 -5.27 16.05
C HIS A 654 -10.10 -5.77 14.82
N SER A 655 -9.83 -7.01 14.41
CA SER A 655 -10.51 -7.66 13.29
C SER A 655 -11.28 -8.88 13.78
N PHE A 656 -12.56 -8.97 13.41
CA PHE A 656 -13.46 -10.10 13.69
C PHE A 656 -14.01 -10.62 12.37
N GLU A 657 -14.09 -11.94 12.22
CA GLU A 657 -14.67 -12.60 11.06
C GLU A 657 -15.45 -13.84 11.47
N LEU A 658 -16.59 -14.04 10.80
CA LEU A 658 -17.38 -15.25 10.84
C LEU A 658 -17.76 -15.63 9.41
N GLY A 659 -17.67 -16.88 9.06
CA GLY A 659 -18.02 -17.28 7.71
C GLY A 659 -18.37 -18.73 7.56
N THR A 660 -18.98 -19.04 6.42
CA THR A 660 -19.25 -20.40 5.97
C THR A 660 -18.81 -20.57 4.54
N THR A 661 -18.29 -21.75 4.21
CA THR A 661 -17.87 -22.10 2.87
C THR A 661 -18.45 -23.47 2.52
N TYR A 662 -18.95 -23.61 1.31
CA TYR A 662 -19.37 -24.90 0.77
C TYR A 662 -18.64 -25.16 -0.54
N ALA A 663 -17.97 -26.28 -0.63
CA ALA A 663 -17.21 -26.68 -1.83
C ALA A 663 -17.49 -28.13 -2.17
N LYS A 664 -18.04 -28.37 -3.36
CA LYS A 664 -18.31 -29.71 -3.85
C LYS A 664 -18.15 -29.76 -5.36
N SER A 665 -17.28 -30.67 -5.84
CA SER A 665 -17.05 -30.90 -7.27
C SER A 665 -16.73 -29.60 -8.04
N ASN A 666 -17.65 -29.12 -8.85
CA ASN A 666 -17.54 -27.93 -9.71
C ASN A 666 -18.22 -26.67 -9.15
N PHE A 667 -18.84 -26.74 -7.97
CA PHE A 667 -19.48 -25.63 -7.28
C PHE A 667 -18.73 -25.26 -6.00
N ASN A 668 -18.46 -23.98 -5.80
CA ASN A 668 -17.97 -23.44 -4.56
C ASN A 668 -18.69 -22.14 -4.21
N THR A 669 -18.92 -21.91 -2.93
CA THR A 669 -19.47 -20.64 -2.45
C THR A 669 -18.99 -20.38 -1.03
N SER A 670 -18.85 -19.10 -0.68
CA SER A 670 -18.50 -18.66 0.67
C SER A 670 -19.25 -17.39 1.03
N LEU A 671 -19.75 -17.35 2.26
CA LEU A 671 -20.35 -16.16 2.86
C LEU A 671 -19.50 -15.78 4.07
N THR A 672 -19.07 -14.52 4.16
CA THR A 672 -18.26 -14.03 5.28
C THR A 672 -18.78 -12.68 5.75
N GLY A 673 -19.07 -12.59 7.05
CA GLY A 673 -19.29 -11.35 7.76
C GLY A 673 -18.00 -10.89 8.45
N TYR A 674 -17.75 -9.59 8.46
CA TYR A 674 -16.57 -9.03 9.10
C TYR A 674 -16.88 -7.73 9.84
N LEU A 675 -16.04 -7.45 10.85
CA LEU A 675 -16.01 -6.19 11.60
C LEU A 675 -14.55 -5.84 11.89
N LYS A 676 -14.13 -4.64 11.48
CA LYS A 676 -12.83 -4.04 11.81
C LYS A 676 -13.04 -2.76 12.60
N ILE A 677 -12.29 -2.59 13.68
CA ILE A 677 -12.33 -1.39 14.53
C ILE A 677 -10.93 -0.84 14.62
N ASP A 678 -10.70 0.29 13.96
CA ASP A 678 -9.41 0.96 13.92
C ASP A 678 -9.35 2.01 15.02
N GLN A 679 -8.28 1.96 15.78
CA GLN A 679 -8.00 2.84 16.90
C GLN A 679 -6.70 3.58 16.70
N ARG A 680 -6.61 4.81 17.24
CA ARG A 680 -5.39 5.62 17.19
C ARG A 680 -4.91 5.94 15.77
N GLY A 681 -5.80 5.94 14.76
CA GLY A 681 -5.45 6.41 13.43
C GLY A 681 -4.92 7.86 13.52
N ILE A 682 -4.02 8.21 12.61
CA ILE A 682 -3.34 9.50 12.65
C ILE A 682 -4.13 10.52 11.83
N SER A 683 -4.36 11.67 12.42
CA SER A 683 -4.95 12.83 11.78
C SER A 683 -4.24 14.11 12.21
N SER A 684 -4.51 15.20 11.52
CA SER A 684 -3.94 16.50 11.84
C SER A 684 -4.84 17.27 12.79
N GLU A 685 -4.27 17.82 13.86
CA GLU A 685 -4.93 18.76 14.77
C GLU A 685 -4.41 20.16 14.52
N ALA A 686 -5.31 21.11 14.34
CA ALA A 686 -4.97 22.53 14.30
C ALA A 686 -4.74 23.05 15.72
N VAL A 687 -3.61 23.71 15.93
CA VAL A 687 -3.22 24.31 17.22
C VAL A 687 -3.04 25.80 17.00
N LEU A 688 -3.68 26.61 17.88
CA LEU A 688 -3.45 28.05 17.90
C LEU A 688 -2.13 28.36 18.58
N ASP A 689 -1.47 29.38 18.05
CA ASP A 689 -0.29 29.98 18.65
C ASP A 689 -0.33 31.48 18.53
N THR A 690 0.42 32.16 19.39
CA THR A 690 0.38 33.61 19.50
C THR A 690 1.76 34.20 19.41
N MET A 691 1.84 35.42 18.83
CA MET A 691 3.07 36.18 18.74
C MET A 691 2.79 37.64 18.98
N TRP A 692 3.45 38.25 19.99
CA TRP A 692 3.46 39.70 20.15
C TRP A 692 4.40 40.31 19.11
N VAL A 693 3.90 41.29 18.35
CA VAL A 693 4.62 41.97 17.27
C VAL A 693 4.68 43.47 17.54
N GLN A 694 5.88 43.99 17.76
CA GLN A 694 6.13 45.40 17.79
C GLN A 694 6.33 45.92 16.38
N ARG A 695 5.52 46.87 15.95
CA ARG A 695 5.73 47.62 14.70
C ARG A 695 6.71 48.76 14.93
N TYR A 696 7.37 49.19 13.86
CA TYR A 696 8.32 50.25 13.88
C TYR A 696 8.02 51.25 12.75
N GLU A 697 8.40 52.54 12.97
CA GLU A 697 8.31 53.60 11.99
C GLU A 697 9.61 54.35 11.87
N THR A 698 9.82 54.99 10.73
CA THR A 698 11.00 55.83 10.48
C THR A 698 10.94 57.12 11.25
N LEU A 699 11.93 57.42 12.08
CA LEU A 699 12.11 58.69 12.75
C LEU A 699 12.84 59.71 11.86
N SER A 700 13.91 59.25 11.24
CA SER A 700 14.71 60.09 10.35
C SER A 700 15.49 59.23 9.34
N GLN A 701 15.77 59.83 8.19
CA GLN A 701 16.63 59.21 7.18
C GLN A 701 17.46 60.29 6.50
N GLN A 702 18.77 60.05 6.45
CA GLN A 702 19.71 60.88 5.70
C GLN A 702 19.97 60.24 4.35
N PRO A 703 20.24 61.00 3.28
CA PRO A 703 20.59 60.46 1.99
C PRO A 703 21.77 59.49 2.09
N ASN A 704 21.66 58.36 1.44
CA ASN A 704 22.66 57.26 1.38
C ASN A 704 22.99 56.63 2.76
N GLN A 705 22.09 56.75 3.73
CA GLN A 705 22.24 56.12 5.06
C GLN A 705 20.99 55.28 5.41
N ARG A 706 21.20 54.27 6.27
CA ARG A 706 20.10 53.48 6.82
C ARG A 706 19.13 54.36 7.63
N PRO A 707 17.81 54.13 7.56
CA PRO A 707 16.81 54.84 8.37
C PRO A 707 17.02 54.61 9.86
N VAL A 708 16.83 55.67 10.64
CA VAL A 708 16.68 55.51 12.09
C VAL A 708 15.20 55.28 12.37
N TYR A 709 14.90 54.20 13.10
CA TYR A 709 13.55 53.76 13.36
C TYR A 709 13.26 53.66 14.87
N ALA A 710 11.99 53.74 15.24
CA ALA A 710 11.52 53.59 16.61
C ALA A 710 10.21 52.77 16.67
N PRO A 711 9.87 52.25 17.85
CA PRO A 711 8.60 51.54 18.05
C PRO A 711 7.40 52.46 17.68
N LYS A 712 6.47 51.88 16.92
CA LYS A 712 5.21 52.52 16.55
C LYS A 712 4.07 51.91 17.34
N GLY A 713 3.46 52.68 18.24
CA GLY A 713 2.37 52.20 19.07
C GLY A 713 2.76 51.06 20.05
N ALA A 714 1.77 50.47 20.66
CA ALA A 714 1.95 49.29 21.51
C ALA A 714 2.13 48.01 20.66
N PRO A 715 2.81 47.00 21.20
CA PRO A 715 2.86 45.71 20.55
C PRO A 715 1.46 45.13 20.29
N GLU A 716 1.25 44.62 19.10
CA GLU A 716 0.01 43.93 18.73
C GLU A 716 0.14 42.42 18.90
N LEU A 717 -0.92 41.76 19.34
CA LEU A 717 -0.97 40.29 19.43
C LEU A 717 -1.47 39.74 18.10
N ILE A 718 -0.68 38.86 17.50
CA ILE A 718 -1.05 38.11 16.29
C ILE A 718 -1.29 36.65 16.64
N ILE A 719 -2.35 36.09 16.08
CA ILE A 719 -2.67 34.68 16.21
C ILE A 719 -2.33 33.98 14.90
N ASP A 720 -1.67 32.85 15.04
CA ASP A 720 -1.37 31.93 13.98
C ASP A 720 -1.89 30.53 14.32
N SER A 721 -1.99 29.67 13.33
CA SER A 721 -2.31 28.27 13.54
C SER A 721 -1.32 27.38 12.80
N TYR A 722 -0.92 26.32 13.44
CA TYR A 722 -0.15 25.25 12.83
C TYR A 722 -0.82 23.91 13.07
N PHE A 723 -0.30 22.84 12.46
CA PHE A 723 -0.87 21.52 12.59
C PHE A 723 0.15 20.55 13.18
N THR A 724 -0.35 19.67 14.06
CA THR A 724 0.44 18.58 14.65
C THR A 724 -0.25 17.24 14.43
N PRO A 725 0.51 16.14 14.22
CA PRO A 725 -0.08 14.81 14.10
C PRO A 725 -0.61 14.30 15.44
N ARG A 726 -1.83 13.74 15.44
CA ARG A 726 -2.49 13.18 16.63
C ARG A 726 -3.13 11.83 16.35
N ASN A 727 -3.20 10.98 17.38
CA ASN A 727 -3.90 9.70 17.34
C ASN A 727 -5.40 9.86 17.60
N GLN A 728 -6.08 10.64 16.80
CA GLN A 728 -7.49 11.02 17.01
C GLN A 728 -8.46 10.33 16.05
N LEU A 729 -7.98 9.75 14.97
CA LEU A 729 -8.84 9.09 14.00
C LEU A 729 -9.33 7.74 14.55
N TYR A 730 -10.63 7.58 14.51
CA TYR A 730 -11.35 6.34 14.79
C TYR A 730 -12.09 5.91 13.55
N SER A 731 -12.07 4.60 13.23
CA SER A 731 -12.93 4.06 12.20
C SER A 731 -13.48 2.68 12.56
N ARG A 732 -14.61 2.34 11.94
CA ARG A 732 -15.25 1.05 12.00
C ARG A 732 -15.72 0.64 10.62
N ASN A 733 -15.30 -0.53 10.18
CA ASN A 733 -15.67 -1.11 8.89
C ASN A 733 -16.38 -2.45 9.14
N ALA A 734 -17.56 -2.62 8.59
CA ALA A 734 -18.34 -3.85 8.69
C ALA A 734 -18.92 -4.22 7.33
N GLY A 735 -19.15 -5.49 7.09
CA GLY A 735 -19.77 -5.90 5.83
C GLY A 735 -19.98 -7.39 5.69
N LEU A 736 -20.55 -7.73 4.54
CA LEU A 736 -20.84 -9.10 4.12
C LEU A 736 -20.25 -9.33 2.73
N GLU A 737 -19.57 -10.44 2.55
CA GLU A 737 -18.98 -10.88 1.28
C GLU A 737 -19.57 -12.25 0.91
N TRP A 738 -20.35 -12.32 -0.17
CA TRP A 738 -20.80 -13.57 -0.74
C TRP A 738 -20.13 -13.79 -2.08
N ILE A 739 -19.36 -14.86 -2.19
CA ILE A 739 -18.53 -15.18 -3.37
C ILE A 739 -18.81 -16.61 -3.75
N GLY A 740 -18.90 -16.90 -5.05
CA GLY A 740 -19.07 -18.27 -5.48
C GLY A 740 -18.77 -18.46 -6.97
N GLY A 741 -18.74 -19.72 -7.36
CA GLY A 741 -18.50 -20.08 -8.75
C GLY A 741 -18.98 -21.49 -9.11
N LEU A 742 -19.37 -21.62 -10.36
CA LEU A 742 -19.69 -22.87 -11.04
C LEU A 742 -18.71 -23.03 -12.20
N ARG A 743 -18.02 -24.17 -12.24
CA ARG A 743 -17.02 -24.44 -13.29
C ARG A 743 -17.54 -25.48 -14.26
N ASN A 744 -17.26 -25.26 -15.55
CA ASN A 744 -17.50 -26.20 -16.63
C ASN A 744 -18.94 -26.74 -16.64
N ILE A 745 -19.92 -25.84 -16.75
CA ILE A 745 -21.34 -26.22 -16.86
C ILE A 745 -21.56 -26.94 -18.18
N ARG A 746 -21.75 -28.24 -18.13
CA ARG A 746 -22.05 -29.08 -19.31
C ARG A 746 -23.53 -28.90 -19.74
N PRO A 747 -23.85 -28.91 -21.06
CA PRO A 747 -22.95 -29.17 -22.20
C PRO A 747 -22.27 -27.89 -22.75
N ILE A 748 -22.58 -26.70 -22.21
CA ILE A 748 -22.17 -25.42 -22.81
C ILE A 748 -20.72 -25.02 -22.49
N GLY A 749 -20.04 -25.72 -21.56
CA GLY A 749 -18.67 -25.41 -21.17
C GLY A 749 -18.51 -23.95 -20.70
N LEU A 750 -19.41 -23.47 -19.86
CA LEU A 750 -19.42 -22.12 -19.31
C LEU A 750 -18.94 -22.11 -17.86
N ASP A 751 -18.04 -21.21 -17.54
CA ASP A 751 -17.65 -20.90 -16.18
C ASP A 751 -18.40 -19.65 -15.72
N ILE A 752 -19.02 -19.75 -14.54
CA ILE A 752 -19.72 -18.65 -13.88
C ILE A 752 -19.03 -18.36 -12.56
N ASN A 753 -18.69 -17.09 -12.31
CA ASN A 753 -18.25 -16.61 -11.00
C ASN A 753 -19.08 -15.41 -10.62
N PHE A 754 -19.44 -15.33 -9.34
CA PHE A 754 -20.19 -14.20 -8.82
C PHE A 754 -19.62 -13.72 -7.49
N SER A 755 -19.82 -12.46 -7.22
CA SER A 755 -19.61 -11.85 -5.90
C SER A 755 -20.66 -10.80 -5.61
N VAL A 756 -21.12 -10.77 -4.37
CA VAL A 756 -22.00 -9.73 -3.83
C VAL A 756 -21.37 -9.24 -2.54
N VAL A 757 -21.07 -7.96 -2.47
CA VAL A 757 -20.36 -7.37 -1.34
C VAL A 757 -21.07 -6.14 -0.85
N TYR A 758 -21.41 -6.15 0.41
CA TYR A 758 -21.90 -4.99 1.16
C TYR A 758 -20.79 -4.49 2.08
N ASN A 759 -20.42 -3.23 1.97
CA ASN A 759 -19.45 -2.55 2.82
C ASN A 759 -20.12 -1.37 3.53
N TYR A 760 -19.85 -1.23 4.81
CA TYR A 760 -20.18 -0.07 5.62
C TYR A 760 -18.91 0.47 6.28
N SER A 761 -18.66 1.75 6.16
CA SER A 761 -17.53 2.45 6.80
C SER A 761 -18.07 3.63 7.60
N PHE A 762 -17.58 3.76 8.82
CA PHE A 762 -17.85 4.88 9.71
C PHE A 762 -16.54 5.41 10.26
N TYR A 763 -16.34 6.72 10.22
CA TYR A 763 -15.11 7.32 10.75
C TYR A 763 -15.30 8.76 11.20
N TYR A 764 -14.50 9.17 12.17
CA TYR A 764 -14.43 10.52 12.68
C TYR A 764 -13.12 10.79 13.42
N GLN A 765 -12.77 12.07 13.57
CA GLN A 765 -11.69 12.52 14.45
C GLN A 765 -12.28 12.75 15.85
N LYS A 766 -11.67 12.16 16.90
CA LYS A 766 -12.15 12.27 18.28
C LYS A 766 -11.98 13.66 18.90
N GLY A 767 -11.07 14.47 18.34
CA GLY A 767 -10.77 15.81 18.83
C GLY A 767 -11.84 16.85 18.51
N GLU A 768 -11.85 17.91 19.25
CA GLU A 768 -12.65 19.09 18.97
C GLU A 768 -12.13 19.81 17.72
N ARG A 769 -13.01 20.43 16.98
CA ARG A 769 -12.67 21.25 15.82
C ARG A 769 -12.54 22.70 16.22
N MET A 770 -11.51 23.36 15.74
CA MET A 770 -11.38 24.80 15.85
C MET A 770 -11.98 25.48 14.62
N GLY A 771 -12.67 26.58 14.82
CA GLY A 771 -13.14 27.45 13.74
C GLY A 771 -12.00 28.18 13.06
N THR A 772 -12.17 28.45 11.78
CA THR A 772 -11.17 29.18 10.96
C THR A 772 -11.27 30.72 11.10
N SER A 773 -12.37 31.22 11.63
CA SER A 773 -12.55 32.64 11.86
C SER A 773 -11.89 32.99 13.18
N ILE A 774 -10.94 33.91 13.14
CA ILE A 774 -10.19 34.42 14.30
C ILE A 774 -10.43 35.92 14.36
N ASP A 775 -10.99 36.41 15.48
CA ASP A 775 -11.25 37.81 15.70
C ASP A 775 -10.79 38.19 17.11
N LEU A 776 -9.71 38.97 17.18
CA LEU A 776 -9.09 39.39 18.43
C LEU A 776 -9.88 40.47 19.19
N ASP A 777 -10.73 41.23 18.48
CA ASP A 777 -11.49 42.32 19.06
C ASP A 777 -12.75 41.81 19.77
N LYS A 778 -13.03 40.51 19.67
CA LYS A 778 -14.20 39.88 20.25
C LYS A 778 -13.84 39.06 21.50
N GLU A 779 -14.81 38.90 22.39
CA GLU A 779 -14.70 38.04 23.57
C GLU A 779 -14.29 36.58 23.18
N ALA A 780 -14.94 36.04 22.17
CA ALA A 780 -14.61 34.74 21.61
C ALA A 780 -13.70 34.91 20.38
N VAL A 781 -12.42 34.69 20.58
CA VAL A 781 -11.40 34.81 19.55
C VAL A 781 -11.53 33.77 18.47
N ALA A 782 -11.82 32.50 18.83
CA ALA A 782 -12.07 31.39 17.91
C ALA A 782 -13.06 30.40 18.53
N GLY A 783 -13.98 29.90 17.73
CA GLY A 783 -14.96 28.93 18.18
C GLY A 783 -14.40 27.50 18.27
N ILE A 784 -14.93 26.70 19.20
CA ILE A 784 -14.66 25.28 19.38
C ILE A 784 -15.94 24.50 19.08
N TYR A 785 -15.85 23.43 18.28
CA TYR A 785 -17.01 22.69 17.80
C TYR A 785 -16.85 21.19 18.00
N LYS A 786 -17.99 20.48 18.05
CA LYS A 786 -18.04 19.02 18.04
C LYS A 786 -17.42 18.45 16.75
N PRO A 787 -16.80 17.27 16.80
CA PRO A 787 -16.32 16.60 15.60
C PRO A 787 -17.48 16.18 14.70
N THR A 788 -17.30 16.30 13.39
CA THR A 788 -18.22 15.71 12.41
C THR A 788 -17.95 14.22 12.25
N LYS A 789 -19.01 13.47 12.01
CA LYS A 789 -18.99 12.03 11.77
C LYS A 789 -19.27 11.76 10.31
N ASN A 790 -18.60 10.77 9.73
CA ASN A 790 -18.78 10.37 8.35
C ASN A 790 -19.16 8.89 8.31
N SER A 791 -20.10 8.55 7.45
CA SER A 791 -20.41 7.18 7.12
C SER A 791 -20.54 7.00 5.62
N SER A 792 -20.17 5.83 5.15
CA SER A 792 -20.36 5.43 3.75
C SER A 792 -20.80 3.99 3.70
N ASN A 793 -21.70 3.68 2.80
CA ASN A 793 -22.10 2.32 2.51
C ASN A 793 -22.25 2.09 1.01
N GLU A 794 -22.01 0.87 0.59
CA GLU A 794 -22.14 0.45 -0.80
C GLU A 794 -22.54 -1.02 -0.89
N LEU A 795 -23.30 -1.35 -1.93
CA LEU A 795 -23.58 -2.73 -2.34
C LEU A 795 -23.17 -2.89 -3.78
N ILE A 796 -22.22 -3.79 -4.01
CA ILE A 796 -21.67 -4.11 -5.33
C ILE A 796 -21.86 -5.59 -5.61
N SER A 797 -22.38 -5.92 -6.79
CA SER A 797 -22.38 -7.29 -7.30
C SER A 797 -21.61 -7.40 -8.61
N THR A 798 -20.90 -8.49 -8.78
CA THR A 798 -20.16 -8.80 -10.03
C THR A 798 -20.51 -10.21 -10.45
N LEU A 799 -20.94 -10.38 -11.69
CA LEU A 799 -21.13 -11.66 -12.36
C LEU A 799 -20.16 -11.76 -13.52
N SER A 800 -19.35 -12.81 -13.55
CA SER A 800 -18.38 -13.06 -14.62
C SER A 800 -18.72 -14.37 -15.32
N LEU A 801 -18.92 -14.30 -16.61
CA LEU A 801 -19.22 -15.41 -17.50
C LEU A 801 -18.03 -15.62 -18.43
N THR A 802 -17.42 -16.83 -18.37
CA THR A 802 -16.28 -17.16 -19.23
C THR A 802 -16.61 -18.34 -20.09
N LYS A 803 -16.51 -18.16 -21.41
CA LYS A 803 -16.73 -19.19 -22.42
C LYS A 803 -15.46 -19.38 -23.23
N GLN A 804 -14.97 -20.60 -23.28
CA GLN A 804 -13.88 -20.99 -24.17
C GLN A 804 -14.41 -21.85 -25.31
N ILE A 805 -14.05 -21.49 -26.55
CA ILE A 805 -14.36 -22.22 -27.76
C ILE A 805 -13.03 -22.77 -28.30
N ALA A 806 -12.66 -23.96 -27.83
CA ALA A 806 -11.35 -24.56 -28.13
C ALA A 806 -11.09 -24.75 -29.61
N SER A 807 -12.09 -25.18 -30.40
CA SER A 807 -11.98 -25.38 -31.87
C SER A 807 -11.62 -24.10 -32.62
N LEU A 808 -12.02 -22.93 -32.08
CA LEU A 808 -11.74 -21.63 -32.68
C LEU A 808 -10.58 -20.90 -31.98
N GLY A 809 -10.05 -21.44 -30.88
CA GLY A 809 -9.09 -20.74 -30.04
C GLY A 809 -9.61 -19.40 -29.52
N LEU A 810 -10.94 -19.29 -29.27
CA LEU A 810 -11.58 -18.06 -28.80
C LEU A 810 -11.95 -18.20 -27.32
N ILE A 811 -11.68 -17.13 -26.57
CA ILE A 811 -12.07 -16.98 -25.17
C ILE A 811 -12.87 -15.69 -25.04
N PHE A 812 -14.10 -15.83 -24.56
CA PHE A 812 -14.98 -14.72 -24.24
C PHE A 812 -15.10 -14.61 -22.72
N ASN A 813 -14.91 -13.41 -22.19
CA ASN A 813 -15.22 -13.10 -20.81
C ASN A 813 -16.10 -11.86 -20.74
N LEU A 814 -17.31 -12.06 -20.21
CA LEU A 814 -18.28 -11.00 -19.96
C LEU A 814 -18.36 -10.79 -18.45
N ARG A 815 -18.12 -9.57 -18.00
CA ARG A 815 -18.28 -9.19 -16.60
C ARG A 815 -19.37 -8.14 -16.49
N LEU A 816 -20.39 -8.46 -15.73
CA LEU A 816 -21.50 -7.57 -15.38
C LEU A 816 -21.30 -7.13 -13.93
N GLN A 817 -21.03 -5.86 -13.72
CA GLN A 817 -20.88 -5.28 -12.39
C GLN A 817 -22.00 -4.28 -12.14
N ASN A 818 -22.75 -4.48 -11.06
CA ASN A 818 -23.83 -3.57 -10.67
C ASN A 818 -23.47 -2.88 -9.38
N PHE A 819 -23.53 -1.57 -9.38
CA PHE A 819 -23.57 -0.77 -8.16
C PHE A 819 -25.04 -0.52 -7.82
N TRP A 820 -25.52 -1.26 -6.82
CA TRP A 820 -26.92 -1.19 -6.39
C TRP A 820 -27.22 0.12 -5.70
N PHE A 821 -26.30 0.51 -4.81
CA PHE A 821 -26.27 1.81 -4.18
C PHE A 821 -24.88 2.14 -3.69
N ARG A 822 -24.59 3.43 -3.64
CA ARG A 822 -23.45 4.05 -2.96
C ARG A 822 -23.99 5.27 -2.26
N HIS A 823 -23.69 5.38 -0.99
CA HIS A 823 -24.18 6.45 -0.15
C HIS A 823 -23.08 6.95 0.78
N PHE A 824 -22.90 8.25 0.85
CA PHE A 824 -22.02 8.93 1.77
C PHE A 824 -22.81 9.94 2.57
N ASN A 825 -22.62 9.97 3.88
CA ASN A 825 -23.28 10.90 4.77
C ASN A 825 -22.27 11.50 5.76
N ARG A 826 -22.29 12.82 5.83
CA ARG A 826 -21.60 13.57 6.88
C ARG A 826 -22.67 14.13 7.81
N TYR A 827 -22.66 13.70 9.07
CA TYR A 827 -23.62 14.05 10.09
C TYR A 827 -22.94 14.48 11.40
N GLY A 828 -23.75 14.95 12.35
CA GLY A 828 -23.24 15.52 13.59
C GLY A 828 -22.58 16.88 13.40
N PHE A 829 -22.78 17.50 12.22
CA PHE A 829 -22.38 18.87 11.99
C PHE A 829 -23.29 19.78 12.84
N ASP A 830 -22.66 20.57 13.69
CA ASP A 830 -23.33 21.54 14.55
C ASP A 830 -22.70 22.91 14.30
N ILE A 831 -23.51 23.86 13.89
CA ILE A 831 -23.09 25.22 13.61
C ILE A 831 -22.75 25.98 14.88
N TYR A 832 -23.32 25.56 16.02
CA TYR A 832 -23.13 26.23 17.28
C TYR A 832 -21.83 25.80 17.95
N PRO A 833 -21.00 26.75 18.43
CA PRO A 833 -19.80 26.39 19.17
C PRO A 833 -20.15 25.69 20.48
N ILE A 834 -19.37 24.71 20.90
CA ILE A 834 -19.42 24.11 22.24
C ILE A 834 -18.57 24.87 23.24
N GLY A 835 -17.79 25.80 22.75
CA GLY A 835 -16.90 26.68 23.50
C GLY A 835 -16.15 27.60 22.58
N TYR A 836 -15.28 28.38 23.16
CA TYR A 836 -14.44 29.31 22.43
C TYR A 836 -13.11 29.55 23.16
N TYR A 837 -12.14 30.10 22.45
CA TYR A 837 -10.94 30.68 23.04
C TYR A 837 -11.21 32.14 23.33
N ASN A 838 -11.02 32.54 24.59
CA ASN A 838 -11.14 33.97 24.99
C ASN A 838 -9.88 34.75 24.58
N GLN A 839 -9.86 36.07 24.87
CA GLN A 839 -8.72 36.97 24.58
C GLN A 839 -7.41 36.57 25.30
N SER A 840 -7.49 35.80 26.39
CA SER A 840 -6.32 35.19 27.06
C SER A 840 -5.98 33.82 26.55
N PHE A 841 -6.60 33.35 25.45
CA PHE A 841 -6.44 32.02 24.86
C PHE A 841 -6.79 30.85 25.78
N GLN A 842 -7.59 31.07 26.79
CA GLN A 842 -8.17 30.04 27.62
C GLN A 842 -9.44 29.49 26.96
N ARG A 843 -9.64 28.18 27.08
CA ARG A 843 -10.86 27.52 26.60
C ARG A 843 -12.01 27.79 27.56
N VAL A 844 -13.10 28.35 27.05
CA VAL A 844 -14.36 28.56 27.76
C VAL A 844 -15.41 27.66 27.12
N TYR A 845 -15.99 26.74 27.89
CA TYR A 845 -17.06 25.89 27.40
C TYR A 845 -18.44 26.47 27.72
N LEU A 846 -19.36 26.28 26.78
CA LEU A 846 -20.72 26.74 26.80
C LEU A 846 -21.70 25.59 27.05
N ASN A 847 -22.71 25.80 27.87
CA ASN A 847 -23.80 24.82 28.00
C ASN A 847 -24.77 24.91 26.77
N GLU A 848 -25.73 24.00 26.65
CA GLU A 848 -26.63 23.92 25.49
C GLU A 848 -27.50 25.20 25.26
N GLU A 849 -27.81 25.96 26.28
CA GLU A 849 -28.53 27.24 26.16
C GLU A 849 -27.58 28.36 25.74
N GLN A 850 -26.43 28.45 26.41
CA GLN A 850 -25.45 29.47 26.15
C GLN A 850 -24.90 29.44 24.73
N ARG A 851 -24.70 28.26 24.16
CA ARG A 851 -24.13 28.11 22.81
C ARG A 851 -25.02 28.65 21.70
N LYS A 852 -26.33 28.76 21.94
CA LYS A 852 -27.31 29.29 20.98
C LYS A 852 -27.52 30.78 21.09
N ASP A 853 -26.94 31.44 22.09
CA ASP A 853 -27.03 32.89 22.32
C ASP A 853 -26.59 33.68 21.07
N ILE A 854 -27.30 34.74 20.77
CA ILE A 854 -27.04 35.61 19.61
C ILE A 854 -25.64 36.23 19.65
N ARG A 855 -25.08 36.41 20.84
CA ARG A 855 -23.71 36.91 21.03
C ARG A 855 -22.67 36.13 20.26
N TRP A 856 -22.89 34.83 20.00
CA TRP A 856 -21.94 33.97 19.34
C TRP A 856 -22.16 33.84 17.83
N THR A 857 -23.03 34.65 17.23
CA THR A 857 -23.35 34.57 15.79
C THR A 857 -22.11 34.74 14.91
N TYR A 858 -21.13 35.56 15.31
CA TYR A 858 -19.90 35.78 14.55
C TYR A 858 -18.91 34.63 14.56
N ILE A 859 -18.99 33.70 15.52
CA ILE A 859 -18.22 32.46 15.55
C ILE A 859 -19.05 31.24 15.13
N ARG A 860 -20.34 31.39 14.81
CA ARG A 860 -21.11 30.29 14.24
C ARG A 860 -20.50 29.82 12.91
N LEU A 861 -20.43 28.52 12.71
CA LEU A 861 -20.07 28.00 11.40
C LEU A 861 -21.15 28.38 10.40
N LYS A 862 -20.76 28.63 9.17
CA LYS A 862 -21.72 28.76 8.08
C LYS A 862 -22.56 27.50 8.04
N ASP A 863 -23.87 27.64 7.89
CA ASP A 863 -24.79 26.52 7.76
C ASP A 863 -24.45 25.79 6.46
N ASN A 864 -23.56 24.86 6.56
CA ASN A 864 -23.33 23.91 5.50
C ASN A 864 -24.24 22.74 5.81
N GLU A 865 -25.31 22.58 5.08
CA GLU A 865 -26.20 21.43 5.19
C GLU A 865 -25.42 20.12 5.31
N PRO A 866 -25.94 19.14 6.05
CA PRO A 866 -25.34 17.81 6.11
C PRO A 866 -25.06 17.34 4.68
N VAL A 867 -23.85 16.94 4.43
CA VAL A 867 -23.48 16.49 3.10
C VAL A 867 -23.94 15.06 2.94
N GLU A 868 -24.96 14.88 2.14
CA GLU A 868 -25.42 13.58 1.71
C GLU A 868 -25.15 13.44 0.21
N ILE A 869 -24.47 12.38 -0.18
CA ILE A 869 -24.20 12.04 -1.58
C ILE A 869 -24.66 10.62 -1.77
N SER A 870 -25.62 10.45 -2.67
CA SER A 870 -26.12 9.14 -3.07
C SER A 870 -26.05 9.03 -4.59
N GLN A 871 -25.71 7.85 -5.08
CA GLN A 871 -25.90 7.61 -6.51
C GLN A 871 -27.40 7.64 -6.84
N PRO A 872 -27.78 8.25 -7.98
CA PRO A 872 -29.19 8.49 -8.29
C PRO A 872 -29.98 7.22 -8.68
N LEU A 873 -29.32 6.25 -9.27
CA LEU A 873 -29.92 5.02 -9.78
C LEU A 873 -28.93 3.86 -9.70
N ILE A 874 -29.43 2.63 -9.89
CA ILE A 874 -28.59 1.44 -10.07
C ILE A 874 -27.69 1.66 -11.31
N ILE A 875 -26.39 1.37 -11.15
CA ILE A 875 -25.41 1.56 -12.21
C ILE A 875 -24.93 0.20 -12.72
N PRO A 876 -25.52 -0.31 -13.81
CA PRO A 876 -25.03 -1.50 -14.48
C PRO A 876 -23.79 -1.16 -15.32
N ASN A 877 -22.74 -1.91 -15.10
CA ASN A 877 -21.51 -1.87 -15.87
C ASN A 877 -21.32 -3.18 -16.62
N CYS A 878 -20.96 -3.11 -17.87
CA CYS A 878 -20.62 -4.26 -18.69
C CYS A 878 -19.20 -4.13 -19.22
N HIS A 879 -18.39 -5.16 -18.98
CA HIS A 879 -17.02 -5.25 -19.46
C HIS A 879 -16.89 -6.50 -20.32
N LEU A 880 -16.41 -6.34 -21.54
CA LEU A 880 -16.25 -7.43 -22.49
C LEU A 880 -14.77 -7.62 -22.83
N ARG A 881 -14.33 -8.86 -22.76
CA ARG A 881 -13.02 -9.25 -23.23
C ARG A 881 -13.14 -10.39 -24.22
N VAL A 882 -12.43 -10.28 -25.34
CA VAL A 882 -12.32 -11.31 -26.35
C VAL A 882 -10.84 -11.59 -26.61
N SER A 883 -10.44 -12.84 -26.50
CA SER A 883 -9.06 -13.26 -26.79
C SER A 883 -9.08 -14.33 -27.87
N LYS A 884 -8.19 -14.21 -28.85
CA LYS A 884 -7.93 -15.19 -29.91
C LYS A 884 -6.54 -15.78 -29.71
N GLU A 885 -6.50 -17.09 -29.58
CA GLU A 885 -5.26 -17.86 -29.55
C GLU A 885 -4.95 -18.43 -30.92
N ILE A 886 -3.75 -18.18 -31.41
CA ILE A 886 -3.27 -18.62 -32.73
C ILE A 886 -2.07 -19.53 -32.50
N GLY A 887 -2.26 -20.78 -32.81
CA GLY A 887 -1.25 -21.80 -32.55
C GLY A 887 -0.85 -21.84 -31.08
N LYS A 888 -0.61 -22.37 -30.24
CA LYS A 888 -0.25 -22.38 -28.80
C LYS A 888 0.68 -21.23 -28.33
N LYS A 889 1.03 -20.30 -29.24
CA LYS A 889 2.11 -19.33 -29.00
C LYS A 889 1.66 -17.87 -29.00
N LEU A 890 0.75 -17.49 -29.90
CA LEU A 890 0.31 -16.09 -30.06
C LEU A 890 -1.10 -15.91 -29.51
N ARG A 891 -1.29 -14.90 -28.69
CA ARG A 891 -2.61 -14.46 -28.21
C ARG A 891 -2.81 -12.99 -28.60
N LEU A 892 -3.94 -12.73 -29.23
CA LEU A 892 -4.46 -11.40 -29.50
C LEU A 892 -5.68 -11.19 -28.63
N SER A 893 -5.76 -10.08 -27.92
CA SER A 893 -6.89 -9.79 -27.03
C SER A 893 -7.36 -8.36 -27.18
N CYS A 894 -8.66 -8.18 -27.06
CA CYS A 894 -9.33 -6.88 -27.01
C CYS A 894 -10.19 -6.82 -25.74
N TYR A 895 -10.11 -5.71 -25.04
CA TYR A 895 -10.88 -5.45 -23.84
C TYR A 895 -11.62 -4.13 -23.98
N ILE A 896 -12.93 -4.15 -23.70
CA ILE A 896 -13.79 -2.98 -23.69
C ILE A 896 -14.37 -2.83 -22.29
N ASN A 897 -14.05 -1.74 -21.65
CA ASN A 897 -14.55 -1.38 -20.34
C ASN A 897 -15.79 -0.50 -20.47
N ASN A 898 -16.79 -0.67 -19.60
CA ASN A 898 -18.04 0.07 -19.59
C ASN A 898 -18.72 0.15 -20.98
N VAL A 899 -19.01 -1.00 -21.59
CA VAL A 899 -19.63 -1.12 -22.91
C VAL A 899 -20.92 -0.32 -23.05
N PHE A 900 -21.72 -0.22 -21.98
CA PHE A 900 -22.99 0.50 -21.98
C PHE A 900 -22.85 2.02 -21.96
N ASN A 901 -21.65 2.55 -21.64
CA ASN A 901 -21.40 3.98 -21.45
C ASN A 901 -22.45 4.67 -20.54
N TYR A 902 -22.98 3.92 -19.57
CA TYR A 902 -23.95 4.47 -18.65
C TYR A 902 -23.26 5.24 -17.54
N ARG A 903 -23.43 6.56 -17.51
CA ARG A 903 -22.71 7.50 -16.65
C ARG A 903 -23.66 8.47 -15.97
N PRO A 904 -24.46 8.01 -15.00
CA PRO A 904 -25.33 8.91 -14.24
C PRO A 904 -24.50 9.92 -13.46
N TRP A 905 -25.06 11.08 -13.26
CA TRP A 905 -24.41 12.20 -12.60
C TRP A 905 -25.39 12.96 -11.69
N ILE A 906 -24.83 13.69 -10.75
CA ILE A 906 -25.54 14.71 -9.96
C ILE A 906 -24.88 16.06 -10.18
N GLU A 907 -25.64 17.13 -10.08
CA GLU A 907 -25.11 18.49 -10.10
C GLU A 907 -24.82 18.96 -8.69
N ARG A 908 -23.63 19.51 -8.48
CA ARG A 908 -23.23 20.09 -7.22
C ARG A 908 -22.29 21.27 -7.44
N GLN A 909 -22.63 22.44 -6.85
CA GLN A 909 -21.82 23.66 -7.01
C GLN A 909 -21.47 23.98 -8.47
N ASN A 910 -22.43 23.83 -9.38
CA ASN A 910 -22.28 24.01 -10.81
C ASN A 910 -21.32 23.05 -11.52
N GLU A 911 -20.97 21.92 -10.88
CA GLU A 911 -20.19 20.86 -11.49
C GLU A 911 -20.98 19.54 -11.54
N ARG A 912 -20.80 18.78 -12.64
CA ARG A 912 -21.36 17.43 -12.77
C ARG A 912 -20.43 16.40 -12.17
N ILE A 913 -20.92 15.68 -11.17
CA ILE A 913 -20.22 14.55 -10.54
C ILE A 913 -20.75 13.28 -11.19
N TYR A 914 -19.91 12.62 -11.98
CA TYR A 914 -20.27 11.36 -12.63
C TYR A 914 -19.97 10.17 -11.72
N PHE A 915 -20.88 9.21 -11.66
CA PHE A 915 -20.76 8.00 -10.83
C PHE A 915 -20.13 6.82 -11.59
N ASN A 916 -19.74 7.01 -12.84
CA ASN A 916 -19.10 5.99 -13.66
C ASN A 916 -18.12 6.60 -14.65
N GLN A 917 -17.16 5.81 -15.11
CA GLN A 917 -16.12 6.21 -16.05
C GLN A 917 -16.59 6.08 -17.52
N PRO A 918 -15.96 6.81 -18.46
CA PRO A 918 -16.20 6.62 -19.88
C PRO A 918 -15.75 5.23 -20.34
N PRO A 919 -16.28 4.72 -21.47
CA PRO A 919 -15.79 3.48 -22.04
C PRO A 919 -14.32 3.64 -22.50
N THR A 920 -13.57 2.55 -22.32
CA THR A 920 -12.19 2.46 -22.83
C THR A 920 -11.99 1.16 -23.59
N VAL A 921 -11.12 1.21 -24.59
CA VAL A 921 -10.71 0.04 -25.37
C VAL A 921 -9.21 -0.15 -25.20
N SER A 922 -8.80 -1.38 -24.89
CA SER A 922 -7.40 -1.78 -24.86
C SER A 922 -7.16 -3.04 -25.67
N MET A 923 -5.97 -3.14 -26.22
CA MET A 923 -5.52 -4.28 -27.02
C MET A 923 -4.23 -4.84 -26.44
N ASP A 924 -4.09 -6.16 -26.53
CA ASP A 924 -2.89 -6.88 -26.09
C ASP A 924 -2.48 -7.91 -27.16
N VAL A 925 -1.21 -7.92 -27.44
CA VAL A 925 -0.55 -8.96 -28.24
C VAL A 925 0.48 -9.63 -27.36
N SER A 926 0.31 -10.90 -27.07
CA SER A 926 1.26 -11.65 -26.26
C SER A 926 1.74 -12.90 -26.99
N TYR A 927 3.04 -13.16 -26.90
CA TYR A 927 3.70 -14.25 -27.55
C TYR A 927 4.49 -15.08 -26.53
N LYS A 928 4.32 -16.41 -26.59
CA LYS A 928 5.03 -17.39 -25.75
C LYS A 928 5.70 -18.42 -26.66
N PHE A 929 6.99 -18.65 -26.48
CA PHE A 929 7.77 -19.64 -27.23
C PHE A 929 7.74 -20.98 -26.52
#